data_de307759dca600dfc0cff22040f9239b
#
_entry.id   de307759dca600dfc0cff22040f9239b
#
_cell.length_a   1.000
_cell.length_b   1.000
_cell.length_c   1.000
_cell.angle_alpha   90.00
_cell.angle_beta   90.00
_cell.angle_gamma   90.00
#
_symmetry.space_group_name_H-M   'P 1'
#
loop_
_entity.id
_entity.type
_entity.pdbx_description
1 polymer ?
#
loop_
_entity_poly.entity_id
_entity_poly.type
_entity_poly.pdbx_seq_one_letter_code
_entity_poly.pdbx_strand_id
1 'polypeptide(L)'
;MVKKNRTNRLAAVCFAAAIASVAVPGVAAQAAVTPRIDLRVLVVDDGGSSVQAITAELRDTGVPYTRVDLSSASRPVVNAAFLADTVDGRPRAKFQGVVLPNENPFGAGSAEMAALTAYETTYAIRQVDAYTWAHPEVGLEYTDNGGYGGTLDGTQAAVTAAGKTGPFGYLGGTVPFEDNSPLVLESYGFMAKPRTGYTSLIDAPVPGGTGRASLVGEYTHDGRSELVVTFGYNQYQQQFRLLARGIVEWVTQGVHLGQERQYFAVHVDDVFAPDARWSKDLNCTPGDYACAGGEGKESTIRMTAADAVYLAQWQTQKNFKLDLLFNAGAGEEWKTENGNTDALTAQLIADKAKYRWMNHTYTHLFLGCTQDTTTVPWTCTKNAAGAINWMSRADISAQIRDNNNWATSKGITTDRTELVTGEHSGLKTLPQQAQDNPNLAGALADNGVKWAGSDNSREPAQRAVGAALTVPRYPMNVYYNTGTNSEMADEYNWIYTSRADGGSGICEDNPGTSTCLPAPLDANTGYLNYIVPAEATTALRHVLNNDPRPHYVHQTNLAEDRTLYPVLNQVLDTYRTLYAPSAPIVNQSMKDTGVELQRRAAWDAAVANNQVTAYRIGKDVTVKAPSGVVAPVTAPTGTKKQLVLGTADFGTAYAGSRSTWTAPELLQSGVTLHLP
;
A
#
# COMPACT_ATOMS: atom_id res chain seq x y z
N MET A 1 -33.04 30.62 74.97
CA MET A 1 -34.40 30.33 75.47
C MET A 1 -34.78 29.02 74.87
N VAL A 2 -34.68 27.91 75.52
CA VAL A 2 -35.48 27.18 76.47
C VAL A 2 -36.91 26.90 75.97
N LYS A 3 -37.14 25.63 75.68
CA LYS A 3 -38.03 24.64 76.29
C LYS A 3 -38.34 23.55 75.27
N LYS A 4 -37.94 22.30 75.42
CA LYS A 4 -38.35 21.17 76.30
C LYS A 4 -39.83 20.70 76.14
N ASN A 5 -39.84 19.40 75.86
CA ASN A 5 -40.85 18.35 76.26
C ASN A 5 -41.93 17.99 75.20
N ARG A 6 -42.40 16.74 74.98
CA ARG A 6 -42.40 15.52 75.83
C ARG A 6 -42.78 14.30 74.96
N THR A 7 -42.27 13.18 75.33
CA THR A 7 -42.66 11.82 74.99
C THR A 7 -44.10 11.47 75.05
N ASN A 8 -44.63 10.61 74.11
CA ASN A 8 -45.65 9.61 74.47
C ASN A 8 -45.33 8.28 73.74
N ARG A 9 -45.26 7.26 74.61
CA ARG A 9 -45.20 5.86 74.21
C ARG A 9 -46.59 5.34 73.94
N LEU A 10 -46.80 4.61 72.82
CA LEU A 10 -47.92 3.68 72.68
C LEU A 10 -47.39 2.32 72.24
N ALA A 11 -47.65 1.33 73.02
CA ALA A 11 -47.37 -0.07 72.77
C ALA A 11 -48.27 -0.60 71.64
N ALA A 12 -47.71 -1.29 70.69
CA ALA A 12 -48.46 -2.09 69.72
C ALA A 12 -48.03 -3.55 69.81
N VAL A 13 -49.04 -4.37 70.03
CA VAL A 13 -48.98 -5.83 70.19
C VAL A 13 -48.48 -6.53 68.96
N CYS A 14 -47.45 -7.41 69.09
CA CYS A 14 -46.98 -8.29 68.07
C CYS A 14 -47.96 -9.44 67.82
N PHE A 15 -48.54 -9.53 66.63
CA PHE A 15 -49.05 -10.78 66.05
C PHE A 15 -48.00 -11.42 65.21
N ALA A 16 -47.46 -12.54 65.63
CA ALA A 16 -46.53 -13.37 64.85
C ALA A 16 -47.38 -14.23 63.88
N ALA A 17 -47.37 -13.87 62.60
CA ALA A 17 -47.78 -14.75 61.50
C ALA A 17 -46.58 -15.49 60.99
N ALA A 18 -46.49 -16.80 61.19
CA ALA A 18 -45.54 -17.66 60.59
C ALA A 18 -45.80 -17.82 59.09
N ILE A 19 -45.02 -17.13 58.23
CA ILE A 19 -45.03 -17.36 56.81
C ILE A 19 -43.99 -18.48 56.53
N ALA A 20 -44.49 -19.65 56.13
CA ALA A 20 -43.68 -20.74 55.61
C ALA A 20 -43.11 -20.28 54.25
N SER A 21 -41.84 -19.91 54.22
CA SER A 21 -41.12 -19.67 52.98
C SER A 21 -40.87 -20.99 52.25
N VAL A 22 -41.66 -21.24 51.21
CA VAL A 22 -41.34 -22.25 50.19
C VAL A 22 -40.08 -21.78 49.47
N ALA A 23 -38.92 -22.37 49.72
CA ALA A 23 -37.70 -22.16 48.93
C ALA A 23 -37.95 -22.72 47.53
N VAL A 24 -38.22 -21.82 46.58
CA VAL A 24 -38.13 -22.14 45.15
C VAL A 24 -36.62 -22.38 44.88
N PRO A 25 -36.23 -23.55 44.37
CA PRO A 25 -34.83 -23.78 44.03
C PRO A 25 -34.48 -22.75 42.95
N GLY A 26 -33.58 -21.82 43.27
CA GLY A 26 -33.04 -20.86 42.30
C GLY A 26 -32.42 -21.66 41.16
N VAL A 27 -33.01 -21.53 39.97
CA VAL A 27 -32.36 -21.95 38.73
C VAL A 27 -31.05 -21.17 38.69
N ALA A 28 -29.93 -21.85 38.94
CA ALA A 28 -28.59 -21.25 38.75
C ALA A 28 -28.55 -20.72 37.32
N ALA A 29 -28.43 -19.41 37.16
CA ALA A 29 -28.27 -18.81 35.85
C ALA A 29 -27.01 -19.45 35.24
N GLN A 30 -27.22 -20.32 34.26
CA GLN A 30 -26.13 -20.97 33.54
C GLN A 30 -25.34 -19.84 32.90
N ALA A 31 -24.05 -19.71 33.27
CA ALA A 31 -23.20 -18.66 32.71
C ALA A 31 -23.29 -18.74 31.18
N ALA A 32 -23.65 -17.64 30.54
CA ALA A 32 -23.83 -17.58 29.11
C ALA A 32 -22.51 -17.99 28.41
N VAL A 33 -22.59 -18.98 27.56
CA VAL A 33 -21.40 -19.50 26.84
C VAL A 33 -20.88 -18.38 25.93
N THR A 34 -19.65 -17.93 26.15
CA THR A 34 -19.00 -16.89 25.31
C THR A 34 -19.01 -17.30 23.84
N PRO A 35 -19.56 -16.52 22.92
CA PRO A 35 -19.65 -16.90 21.52
C PRO A 35 -18.26 -16.95 20.85
N ARG A 36 -18.15 -17.76 19.82
CA ARG A 36 -17.07 -17.72 18.85
C ARG A 36 -17.41 -16.69 17.77
N ILE A 37 -16.48 -15.81 17.43
CA ILE A 37 -16.61 -14.85 16.32
C ILE A 37 -15.51 -15.15 15.29
N ASP A 38 -15.91 -15.56 14.09
CA ASP A 38 -14.96 -15.83 13.02
C ASP A 38 -14.38 -14.51 12.47
N LEU A 39 -13.05 -14.46 12.25
CA LEU A 39 -12.35 -13.25 11.78
C LEU A 39 -12.51 -13.09 10.26
N ARG A 40 -13.73 -12.79 9.83
CA ARG A 40 -14.12 -12.59 8.45
C ARG A 40 -15.13 -11.44 8.38
N VAL A 41 -15.07 -10.61 7.35
CA VAL A 41 -16.00 -9.49 7.14
C VAL A 41 -17.08 -9.91 6.15
N LEU A 42 -18.35 -9.55 6.43
CA LEU A 42 -19.42 -9.63 5.44
C LEU A 42 -19.44 -8.34 4.62
N VAL A 43 -19.44 -8.45 3.31
CA VAL A 43 -19.60 -7.33 2.38
C VAL A 43 -20.87 -7.55 1.56
N VAL A 44 -21.85 -6.66 1.70
CA VAL A 44 -23.01 -6.58 0.82
C VAL A 44 -22.70 -5.57 -0.28
N ASP A 45 -22.68 -6.01 -1.53
CA ASP A 45 -22.19 -5.24 -2.67
C ASP A 45 -23.31 -5.00 -3.68
N ASP A 46 -23.63 -3.74 -3.93
CA ASP A 46 -24.59 -3.29 -4.95
C ASP A 46 -23.93 -2.87 -6.27
N GLY A 47 -22.59 -2.99 -6.37
CA GLY A 47 -21.78 -2.53 -7.49
C GLY A 47 -21.31 -1.07 -7.37
N GLY A 48 -21.65 -0.39 -6.28
CA GLY A 48 -21.25 0.99 -6.01
C GLY A 48 -19.75 1.14 -5.75
N SER A 49 -19.15 2.24 -6.21
CA SER A 49 -17.70 2.47 -6.13
C SER A 49 -17.18 2.49 -4.69
N SER A 50 -17.97 2.98 -3.74
CA SER A 50 -17.56 3.10 -2.33
C SER A 50 -17.45 1.73 -1.64
N VAL A 51 -18.42 0.84 -1.80
CA VAL A 51 -18.35 -0.52 -1.25
C VAL A 51 -17.25 -1.34 -1.93
N GLN A 52 -17.06 -1.14 -3.24
CA GLN A 52 -15.96 -1.78 -3.99
C GLN A 52 -14.59 -1.29 -3.52
N ALA A 53 -14.45 -0.01 -3.14
CA ALA A 53 -13.21 0.52 -2.59
C ALA A 53 -12.85 -0.15 -1.25
N ILE A 54 -13.80 -0.32 -0.34
CA ILE A 54 -13.57 -1.05 0.92
C ILE A 54 -13.25 -2.53 0.63
N THR A 55 -13.92 -3.14 -0.36
CA THR A 55 -13.64 -4.53 -0.76
C THR A 55 -12.20 -4.68 -1.29
N ALA A 56 -11.74 -3.71 -2.07
CA ALA A 56 -10.35 -3.67 -2.56
C ALA A 56 -9.38 -3.56 -1.39
N GLU A 57 -9.65 -2.68 -0.41
CA GLU A 57 -8.81 -2.53 0.78
C GLU A 57 -8.72 -3.83 1.60
N LEU A 58 -9.85 -4.52 1.83
CA LEU A 58 -9.86 -5.82 2.52
C LEU A 58 -8.99 -6.85 1.80
N ARG A 59 -9.07 -6.89 0.47
CA ARG A 59 -8.24 -7.79 -0.35
C ARG A 59 -6.76 -7.41 -0.27
N ASP A 60 -6.42 -6.14 -0.49
CA ASP A 60 -5.04 -5.65 -0.62
C ASP A 60 -4.27 -5.72 0.72
N THR A 61 -5.01 -5.70 1.84
CA THR A 61 -4.46 -5.91 3.19
C THR A 61 -4.49 -7.37 3.65
N GLY A 62 -5.17 -8.25 2.93
CA GLY A 62 -5.27 -9.69 3.23
C GLY A 62 -6.35 -10.03 4.27
N VAL A 63 -7.36 -9.18 4.46
CA VAL A 63 -8.50 -9.44 5.35
C VAL A 63 -9.51 -10.36 4.66
N PRO A 64 -9.82 -11.56 5.20
CA PRO A 64 -10.82 -12.43 4.60
C PRO A 64 -12.22 -11.82 4.67
N TYR A 65 -12.94 -11.89 3.57
CA TYR A 65 -14.33 -11.43 3.50
C TYR A 65 -15.23 -12.40 2.73
N THR A 66 -16.54 -12.25 2.90
CA THR A 66 -17.58 -12.92 2.09
C THR A 66 -18.41 -11.85 1.41
N ARG A 67 -18.47 -11.89 0.08
CA ARG A 67 -19.25 -10.96 -0.74
C ARG A 67 -20.65 -11.51 -1.00
N VAL A 68 -21.67 -10.71 -0.75
CA VAL A 68 -23.06 -10.93 -1.18
C VAL A 68 -23.36 -9.91 -2.27
N ASP A 69 -23.39 -10.36 -3.51
CA ASP A 69 -23.65 -9.55 -4.69
C ASP A 69 -25.14 -9.34 -4.90
N LEU A 70 -25.64 -8.13 -4.67
CA LEU A 70 -27.06 -7.79 -4.81
C LEU A 70 -27.57 -7.88 -6.23
N SER A 71 -26.70 -7.79 -7.24
CA SER A 71 -27.07 -7.96 -8.64
C SER A 71 -27.30 -9.43 -9.06
N SER A 72 -26.81 -10.37 -8.24
CA SER A 72 -26.92 -11.81 -8.53
C SER A 72 -28.27 -12.36 -8.08
N ALA A 73 -29.04 -12.90 -9.00
CA ALA A 73 -30.30 -13.59 -8.69
C ALA A 73 -30.12 -14.85 -7.82
N SER A 74 -28.91 -15.41 -7.79
CA SER A 74 -28.57 -16.60 -6.99
C SER A 74 -27.85 -16.26 -5.67
N ARG A 75 -27.82 -15.00 -5.25
CA ARG A 75 -27.20 -14.60 -3.98
C ARG A 75 -27.83 -15.33 -2.80
N PRO A 76 -27.05 -15.61 -1.75
CA PRO A 76 -27.64 -16.12 -0.51
C PRO A 76 -28.59 -15.09 0.12
N VAL A 77 -29.64 -15.57 0.74
CA VAL A 77 -30.50 -14.74 1.59
C VAL A 77 -29.79 -14.48 2.91
N VAL A 78 -29.66 -13.22 3.32
CA VAL A 78 -29.02 -12.83 4.58
C VAL A 78 -30.01 -13.02 5.72
N ASN A 79 -30.03 -14.23 6.28
CA ASN A 79 -30.90 -14.63 7.39
C ASN A 79 -30.09 -15.14 8.58
N ALA A 80 -30.75 -15.47 9.69
CA ALA A 80 -30.08 -15.94 10.90
C ALA A 80 -29.17 -17.15 10.68
N ALA A 81 -29.55 -18.11 9.83
CA ALA A 81 -28.76 -19.31 9.54
C ALA A 81 -27.54 -18.98 8.64
N PHE A 82 -27.66 -17.98 7.77
CA PHE A 82 -26.52 -17.47 7.01
C PHE A 82 -25.49 -16.78 7.90
N LEU A 83 -25.94 -15.97 8.87
CA LEU A 83 -25.11 -15.13 9.74
C LEU A 83 -24.48 -15.90 10.90
N ALA A 84 -25.19 -16.87 11.49
CA ALA A 84 -24.76 -17.57 12.70
C ALA A 84 -25.16 -19.03 12.68
N ASP A 85 -24.47 -19.85 13.48
CA ASP A 85 -24.80 -21.24 13.79
C ASP A 85 -24.20 -21.67 15.13
N THR A 86 -24.05 -22.97 15.37
CA THR A 86 -23.43 -23.52 16.57
C THR A 86 -22.29 -24.47 16.19
N VAL A 87 -21.12 -24.28 16.81
CA VAL A 87 -19.94 -25.14 16.64
C VAL A 87 -19.46 -25.59 18.02
N ASP A 88 -19.30 -26.89 18.21
CA ASP A 88 -18.86 -27.52 19.48
C ASP A 88 -19.72 -27.06 20.69
N GLY A 89 -21.04 -26.95 20.48
CA GLY A 89 -21.98 -26.51 21.50
C GLY A 89 -21.93 -25.01 21.83
N ARG A 90 -21.17 -24.22 21.06
CA ARG A 90 -20.97 -22.78 21.26
C ARG A 90 -21.62 -21.99 20.12
N PRO A 91 -22.38 -20.91 20.41
CA PRO A 91 -22.83 -19.99 19.38
C PRO A 91 -21.66 -19.44 18.57
N ARG A 92 -21.78 -19.44 17.22
CA ARG A 92 -20.79 -18.90 16.31
C ARG A 92 -21.39 -17.78 15.46
N ALA A 93 -20.82 -16.58 15.58
CA ALA A 93 -20.95 -15.51 14.61
C ALA A 93 -19.96 -15.75 13.48
N LYS A 94 -20.45 -15.84 12.24
CA LYS A 94 -19.61 -16.14 11.05
C LYS A 94 -18.83 -14.93 10.53
N PHE A 95 -19.17 -13.73 11.00
CA PHE A 95 -18.56 -12.47 10.57
C PHE A 95 -18.29 -11.58 11.78
N GLN A 96 -17.09 -10.97 11.82
CA GLN A 96 -16.71 -10.03 12.89
C GLN A 96 -17.07 -8.58 12.58
N GLY A 97 -17.51 -8.27 11.36
CA GLY A 97 -17.92 -6.96 10.90
C GLY A 97 -18.74 -7.06 9.64
N VAL A 98 -19.51 -6.01 9.36
CA VAL A 98 -20.41 -5.91 8.21
C VAL A 98 -20.09 -4.63 7.45
N VAL A 99 -20.03 -4.69 6.14
CA VAL A 99 -19.93 -3.54 5.23
C VAL A 99 -21.15 -3.56 4.32
N LEU A 100 -21.93 -2.50 4.37
CA LEU A 100 -23.12 -2.28 3.54
C LEU A 100 -22.85 -1.13 2.56
N PRO A 101 -23.46 -1.14 1.36
CA PRO A 101 -23.35 0.00 0.43
C PRO A 101 -24.02 1.27 0.99
N ASN A 102 -25.09 1.11 1.76
CA ASN A 102 -25.83 2.12 2.50
C ASN A 102 -26.54 1.47 3.71
N GLU A 103 -27.21 2.25 4.54
CA GLU A 103 -27.87 1.78 5.78
C GLU A 103 -29.02 0.78 5.56
N ASN A 104 -29.60 0.71 4.36
CA ASN A 104 -30.78 -0.14 4.07
C ASN A 104 -30.71 -0.86 2.71
N PRO A 105 -29.66 -1.64 2.38
CA PRO A 105 -29.47 -2.22 1.05
C PRO A 105 -30.51 -3.27 0.65
N PHE A 106 -31.21 -3.85 1.62
CA PHE A 106 -32.29 -4.82 1.40
C PHE A 106 -33.68 -4.20 1.48
N GLY A 107 -33.78 -2.88 1.72
CA GLY A 107 -35.01 -2.15 1.99
C GLY A 107 -35.33 -2.08 3.48
N ALA A 108 -35.75 -0.91 3.92
CA ALA A 108 -36.11 -0.66 5.31
C ALA A 108 -37.22 -1.63 5.79
N GLY A 109 -37.03 -2.25 6.97
CA GLY A 109 -37.97 -3.21 7.55
C GLY A 109 -38.05 -4.57 6.86
N SER A 110 -37.16 -4.88 5.92
CA SER A 110 -37.06 -6.21 5.29
C SER A 110 -36.65 -7.28 6.30
N ALA A 111 -36.95 -8.55 6.01
CA ALA A 111 -36.56 -9.68 6.84
C ALA A 111 -35.02 -9.82 6.91
N GLU A 112 -34.29 -9.44 5.85
CA GLU A 112 -32.85 -9.48 5.81
C GLU A 112 -32.23 -8.39 6.69
N MET A 113 -32.77 -7.15 6.68
CA MET A 113 -32.34 -6.10 7.61
C MET A 113 -32.64 -6.45 9.06
N ALA A 114 -33.84 -7.01 9.34
CA ALA A 114 -34.19 -7.47 10.69
C ALA A 114 -33.26 -8.56 11.21
N ALA A 115 -32.85 -9.51 10.35
CA ALA A 115 -31.89 -10.57 10.70
C ALA A 115 -30.50 -10.00 10.97
N LEU A 116 -30.06 -9.02 10.17
CA LEU A 116 -28.76 -8.36 10.31
C LEU A 116 -28.71 -7.54 11.61
N THR A 117 -29.73 -6.72 11.89
CA THR A 117 -29.84 -5.93 13.14
C THR A 117 -29.81 -6.84 14.37
N ALA A 118 -30.56 -7.96 14.34
CA ALA A 118 -30.55 -8.93 15.45
C ALA A 118 -29.16 -9.59 15.63
N TYR A 119 -28.47 -9.89 14.55
CA TYR A 119 -27.12 -10.42 14.58
C TYR A 119 -26.11 -9.43 15.18
N GLU A 120 -26.12 -8.20 14.73
CA GLU A 120 -25.24 -7.12 15.20
C GLU A 120 -25.43 -6.86 16.69
N THR A 121 -26.69 -6.75 17.12
CA THR A 121 -26.99 -6.57 18.53
C THR A 121 -26.59 -7.78 19.39
N THR A 122 -26.84 -9.01 18.91
CA THR A 122 -26.55 -10.24 19.67
C THR A 122 -25.07 -10.46 19.89
N TYR A 123 -24.26 -10.18 18.88
CA TYR A 123 -22.83 -10.47 18.90
C TYR A 123 -21.93 -9.24 19.03
N ALA A 124 -22.51 -8.05 19.19
CA ALA A 124 -21.83 -6.76 19.21
C ALA A 124 -20.96 -6.55 17.96
N ILE A 125 -21.52 -6.85 16.79
CA ILE A 125 -20.88 -6.69 15.49
C ILE A 125 -21.13 -5.26 15.00
N ARG A 126 -20.07 -4.64 14.44
CA ARG A 126 -20.11 -3.29 13.88
C ARG A 126 -20.44 -3.31 12.39
N GLN A 127 -21.19 -2.29 11.95
CA GLN A 127 -21.57 -2.05 10.55
C GLN A 127 -20.87 -0.82 10.00
N VAL A 128 -20.45 -0.86 8.74
CA VAL A 128 -20.03 0.31 7.96
C VAL A 128 -21.05 0.57 6.87
N ASP A 129 -21.60 1.79 6.83
CA ASP A 129 -22.35 2.31 5.70
C ASP A 129 -21.37 3.00 4.76
N ALA A 130 -21.02 2.29 3.67
CA ALA A 130 -19.93 2.72 2.77
C ALA A 130 -20.21 4.09 2.14
N TYR A 131 -21.47 4.38 1.83
CA TYR A 131 -21.91 5.70 1.38
C TYR A 131 -23.39 5.89 1.60
N THR A 132 -23.75 6.93 2.34
CA THR A 132 -25.15 7.33 2.52
C THR A 132 -25.31 8.85 2.55
N TRP A 133 -26.52 9.36 2.34
CA TRP A 133 -26.80 10.77 2.52
C TRP A 133 -27.04 11.10 4.00
N ALA A 134 -26.92 12.37 4.38
CA ALA A 134 -27.08 12.79 5.76
C ALA A 134 -28.56 12.95 6.12
N HIS A 135 -29.06 12.12 7.07
CA HIS A 135 -30.44 12.14 7.56
C HIS A 135 -30.53 11.54 8.98
N PRO A 136 -31.69 11.73 9.69
CA PRO A 136 -31.85 11.32 11.09
C PRO A 136 -31.62 9.83 11.38
N GLU A 137 -31.94 8.94 10.46
CA GLU A 137 -31.79 7.49 10.66
C GLU A 137 -30.35 7.04 10.78
N VAL A 138 -29.42 7.82 10.21
CA VAL A 138 -27.96 7.61 10.34
C VAL A 138 -27.32 8.55 11.37
N GLY A 139 -28.11 9.14 12.26
CA GLY A 139 -27.65 9.98 13.37
C GLY A 139 -27.23 11.39 13.00
N LEU A 140 -27.59 11.87 11.81
CA LEU A 140 -27.28 13.20 11.32
C LEU A 140 -28.54 14.05 11.12
N GLU A 141 -28.43 15.37 11.18
CA GLU A 141 -29.49 16.24 10.72
C GLU A 141 -29.72 16.07 9.22
N TYR A 142 -30.89 16.50 8.72
CA TYR A 142 -31.08 16.60 7.27
C TYR A 142 -30.14 17.64 6.68
N THR A 143 -29.63 17.36 5.48
CA THR A 143 -28.69 18.25 4.77
C THR A 143 -29.24 19.66 4.56
N ASP A 144 -30.54 19.80 4.32
CA ASP A 144 -31.24 21.08 4.13
C ASP A 144 -31.39 21.90 5.43
N ASN A 145 -31.22 21.30 6.63
CA ASN A 145 -31.25 21.97 7.93
C ASN A 145 -29.89 22.62 8.30
N GLY A 146 -29.31 23.40 7.41
CA GLY A 146 -28.03 24.07 7.62
C GLY A 146 -26.81 23.18 7.36
N GLY A 147 -27.03 22.07 6.67
CA GLY A 147 -25.96 21.20 6.12
C GLY A 147 -25.56 21.63 4.70
N TYR A 148 -24.81 20.75 4.05
CA TYR A 148 -24.31 20.95 2.68
C TYR A 148 -24.42 19.64 1.90
N GLY A 149 -24.90 19.72 0.67
CA GLY A 149 -24.83 18.63 -0.31
C GLY A 149 -24.26 19.17 -1.61
N GLY A 150 -23.13 18.61 -2.07
CA GLY A 150 -22.46 19.12 -3.25
C GLY A 150 -21.04 18.59 -3.40
N THR A 151 -20.26 19.30 -4.25
CA THR A 151 -18.85 18.96 -4.49
C THR A 151 -18.00 19.14 -3.22
N LEU A 152 -17.06 18.20 -3.04
CA LEU A 152 -16.06 18.24 -1.97
C LEU A 152 -14.63 18.39 -2.53
N ASP A 153 -14.48 18.61 -3.84
CA ASP A 153 -13.17 18.76 -4.49
C ASP A 153 -12.36 19.85 -3.79
N GLY A 154 -11.08 19.59 -3.50
CA GLY A 154 -10.19 20.49 -2.77
C GLY A 154 -10.52 20.70 -1.28
N THR A 155 -11.57 20.10 -0.76
CA THR A 155 -11.96 20.22 0.67
C THR A 155 -10.86 19.72 1.59
N GLN A 156 -10.53 20.53 2.61
CA GLN A 156 -9.58 20.18 3.65
C GLN A 156 -10.34 19.68 4.88
N ALA A 157 -10.65 18.39 4.91
CA ALA A 157 -11.24 17.76 6.07
C ALA A 157 -10.20 17.56 7.19
N ALA A 158 -10.69 17.40 8.41
CA ALA A 158 -9.84 17.21 9.58
C ALA A 158 -10.28 16.00 10.41
N VAL A 159 -9.31 15.31 10.98
CA VAL A 159 -9.53 14.29 11.99
C VAL A 159 -9.91 14.97 13.30
N THR A 160 -11.09 14.71 13.83
CA THR A 160 -11.55 15.28 15.11
C THR A 160 -10.76 14.71 16.30
N ALA A 161 -10.97 15.25 17.50
CA ALA A 161 -10.37 14.71 18.73
C ALA A 161 -10.78 13.23 18.94
N ALA A 162 -12.07 12.90 18.68
CA ALA A 162 -12.57 11.52 18.76
C ALA A 162 -11.94 10.62 17.69
N GLY A 163 -11.77 11.12 16.45
CA GLY A 163 -11.09 10.40 15.39
C GLY A 163 -9.61 10.09 15.72
N LYS A 164 -8.91 11.05 16.35
CA LYS A 164 -7.50 10.89 16.75
C LYS A 164 -7.30 9.90 17.91
N THR A 165 -8.21 9.84 18.84
CA THR A 165 -8.21 8.85 19.93
C THR A 165 -8.82 7.51 19.54
N GLY A 166 -9.53 7.46 18.41
CA GLY A 166 -10.18 6.32 17.80
C GLY A 166 -9.43 5.78 16.58
N PRO A 167 -10.16 5.36 15.53
CA PRO A 167 -9.60 4.58 14.41
C PRO A 167 -8.66 5.37 13.50
N PHE A 168 -8.64 6.70 13.57
CA PHE A 168 -7.83 7.56 12.69
C PHE A 168 -6.61 8.20 13.40
N GLY A 169 -6.18 7.65 14.53
CA GLY A 169 -5.03 8.15 15.31
C GLY A 169 -3.68 8.04 14.60
N TYR A 170 -3.60 7.31 13.51
CA TYR A 170 -2.41 7.18 12.67
C TYR A 170 -2.27 8.33 11.65
N LEU A 171 -3.27 9.20 11.49
CA LEU A 171 -3.22 10.35 10.60
C LEU A 171 -2.66 11.60 11.30
N GLY A 172 -1.99 12.46 10.54
CA GLY A 172 -1.41 13.72 11.01
C GLY A 172 -2.45 14.76 11.45
N GLY A 173 -3.68 14.66 10.93
CA GLY A 173 -4.80 15.52 11.33
C GLY A 173 -5.58 16.12 10.18
N THR A 174 -5.08 16.09 8.96
CA THR A 174 -5.79 16.54 7.74
C THR A 174 -6.10 15.36 6.84
N VAL A 175 -7.24 15.44 6.15
CA VAL A 175 -7.68 14.52 5.09
C VAL A 175 -8.07 15.38 3.89
N PRO A 176 -7.10 15.72 3.02
CA PRO A 176 -7.39 16.51 1.84
C PRO A 176 -8.14 15.68 0.80
N PHE A 177 -9.19 16.26 0.23
CA PHE A 177 -9.90 15.72 -0.92
C PHE A 177 -9.19 16.16 -2.19
N GLU A 178 -9.06 15.25 -3.15
CA GLU A 178 -8.45 15.54 -4.45
C GLU A 178 -9.24 16.60 -5.21
N ASP A 179 -8.53 17.39 -6.04
CA ASP A 179 -9.04 18.33 -7.00
C ASP A 179 -8.01 18.39 -8.14
N ASN A 180 -8.00 17.34 -8.97
CA ASN A 180 -7.00 17.15 -10.01
C ASN A 180 -7.39 17.86 -11.31
N SER A 181 -8.69 18.14 -11.50
CA SER A 181 -9.18 18.79 -12.71
C SER A 181 -10.40 19.66 -12.44
N PRO A 182 -10.35 20.95 -12.77
CA PRO A 182 -11.50 21.85 -12.62
C PRO A 182 -12.69 21.50 -13.53
N LEU A 183 -12.52 20.54 -14.46
CA LEU A 183 -13.54 20.11 -15.41
C LEU A 183 -14.27 18.85 -14.97
N VAL A 184 -13.82 18.17 -13.92
CA VAL A 184 -14.35 16.89 -13.47
C VAL A 184 -14.76 16.98 -12.01
N LEU A 185 -16.00 16.57 -11.70
CA LEU A 185 -16.43 16.37 -10.33
C LEU A 185 -15.77 15.08 -9.79
N GLU A 186 -14.82 15.23 -8.88
CA GLU A 186 -14.06 14.10 -8.33
C GLU A 186 -14.68 13.54 -7.03
N SER A 187 -15.27 14.41 -6.23
CA SER A 187 -15.88 14.02 -4.95
C SER A 187 -17.18 14.78 -4.70
N TYR A 188 -18.21 14.04 -4.30
CA TYR A 188 -19.51 14.57 -3.91
C TYR A 188 -19.92 13.99 -2.56
N GLY A 189 -20.57 14.77 -1.71
CA GLY A 189 -21.03 14.26 -0.43
C GLY A 189 -21.99 15.19 0.28
N PHE A 190 -22.37 14.74 1.48
CA PHE A 190 -23.30 15.43 2.35
C PHE A 190 -22.64 15.73 3.68
N MET A 191 -22.70 16.97 4.11
CA MET A 191 -22.18 17.42 5.40
C MET A 191 -23.33 17.85 6.30
N ALA A 192 -23.43 17.28 7.49
CA ALA A 192 -24.51 17.61 8.41
C ALA A 192 -24.04 17.61 9.87
N LYS A 193 -24.87 18.19 10.75
CA LYS A 193 -24.60 18.24 12.19
C LYS A 193 -24.96 16.91 12.83
N PRO A 194 -24.14 16.41 13.78
CA PRO A 194 -24.43 15.24 14.58
C PRO A 194 -25.70 15.41 15.43
N ARG A 195 -26.47 14.31 15.54
CA ARG A 195 -27.56 14.13 16.49
C ARG A 195 -27.08 13.34 17.72
N THR A 196 -27.96 13.16 18.70
CA THR A 196 -27.68 12.33 19.88
C THR A 196 -27.30 10.91 19.47
N GLY A 197 -26.23 10.38 20.04
CA GLY A 197 -25.67 9.06 19.71
C GLY A 197 -24.64 9.07 18.59
N TYR A 198 -24.48 10.18 17.86
CA TYR A 198 -23.49 10.30 16.78
C TYR A 198 -22.22 11.04 17.25
N THR A 199 -21.06 10.47 16.96
CA THR A 199 -19.75 11.06 17.22
C THR A 199 -19.03 11.29 15.90
N SER A 200 -18.79 12.55 15.52
CA SER A 200 -18.02 12.87 14.32
C SER A 200 -16.55 12.50 14.49
N LEU A 201 -16.00 11.75 13.54
CA LEU A 201 -14.58 11.32 13.49
C LEU A 201 -13.78 12.12 12.47
N ILE A 202 -14.40 12.48 11.34
CA ILE A 202 -13.86 13.36 10.31
C ILE A 202 -14.91 14.43 10.03
N ASP A 203 -14.49 15.69 10.03
CA ASP A 203 -15.33 16.83 9.72
C ASP A 203 -14.64 17.81 8.78
N ALA A 204 -15.41 18.71 8.16
CA ALA A 204 -14.85 19.77 7.31
C ALA A 204 -15.63 21.09 7.48
N PRO A 205 -15.04 22.23 7.10
CA PRO A 205 -15.76 23.49 7.00
C PRO A 205 -16.92 23.37 6.00
N VAL A 206 -18.09 23.87 6.36
CA VAL A 206 -19.28 23.85 5.47
C VAL A 206 -19.08 24.90 4.36
N PRO A 207 -19.05 24.52 3.07
CA PRO A 207 -18.91 25.46 1.97
C PRO A 207 -20.01 26.54 1.97
N GLY A 208 -19.63 27.81 1.95
CA GLY A 208 -20.56 28.94 2.00
C GLY A 208 -21.31 29.12 3.33
N GLY A 209 -21.06 28.28 4.32
CA GLY A 209 -21.67 28.30 5.65
C GLY A 209 -20.71 28.73 6.75
N THR A 210 -21.19 28.66 8.01
CA THR A 210 -20.38 28.88 9.19
C THR A 210 -20.27 27.59 10.00
N GLY A 211 -19.03 27.27 10.44
CA GLY A 211 -18.76 26.10 11.27
C GLY A 211 -18.33 24.87 10.47
N ARG A 212 -18.35 23.72 11.13
CA ARG A 212 -17.91 22.43 10.58
C ARG A 212 -19.03 21.41 10.68
N ALA A 213 -19.04 20.45 9.77
CA ALA A 213 -20.02 19.37 9.76
C ALA A 213 -19.35 18.03 9.47
N SER A 214 -20.00 16.95 9.86
CA SER A 214 -19.47 15.59 9.77
C SER A 214 -19.44 15.07 8.34
N LEU A 215 -18.40 14.32 8.01
CA LEU A 215 -18.24 13.51 6.79
C LEU A 215 -18.09 12.03 7.12
N VAL A 216 -17.50 11.68 8.27
CA VAL A 216 -17.41 10.31 8.80
C VAL A 216 -17.64 10.35 10.29
N GLY A 217 -18.46 9.45 10.79
CA GLY A 217 -18.70 9.35 12.23
C GLY A 217 -19.29 8.02 12.67
N GLU A 218 -19.21 7.77 13.97
CA GLU A 218 -19.81 6.61 14.62
C GLU A 218 -21.18 6.98 15.15
N TYR A 219 -22.20 6.24 14.75
CA TYR A 219 -23.56 6.34 15.28
C TYR A 219 -23.87 5.12 16.15
N THR A 220 -24.14 5.35 17.42
CA THR A 220 -24.54 4.30 18.37
C THR A 220 -26.00 4.46 18.72
N HIS A 221 -26.81 3.46 18.39
CA HIS A 221 -28.25 3.45 18.62
C HIS A 221 -28.76 2.00 18.70
N ASP A 222 -29.86 1.76 19.36
CA ASP A 222 -30.56 0.47 19.46
C ASP A 222 -29.65 -0.73 19.79
N GLY A 223 -28.58 -0.49 20.56
CA GLY A 223 -27.61 -1.49 20.99
C GLY A 223 -26.60 -1.92 19.93
N ARG A 224 -26.43 -1.17 18.85
CA ARG A 224 -25.45 -1.40 17.76
C ARG A 224 -24.67 -0.12 17.42
N SER A 225 -23.58 -0.27 16.68
CA SER A 225 -22.74 0.84 16.21
C SER A 225 -22.52 0.76 14.70
N GLU A 226 -22.69 1.89 14.03
CA GLU A 226 -22.50 2.09 12.60
C GLU A 226 -21.43 3.14 12.35
N LEU A 227 -20.53 2.88 11.40
CA LEU A 227 -19.62 3.89 10.84
C LEU A 227 -20.26 4.45 9.58
N VAL A 228 -20.72 5.68 9.67
CA VAL A 228 -21.45 6.37 8.61
C VAL A 228 -20.49 7.21 7.79
N VAL A 229 -20.40 6.97 6.46
CA VAL A 229 -19.65 7.76 5.51
C VAL A 229 -20.60 8.47 4.57
N THR A 230 -20.52 9.80 4.49
CA THR A 230 -21.49 10.62 3.75
C THR A 230 -20.95 11.24 2.46
N PHE A 231 -19.88 10.71 1.90
CA PHE A 231 -19.35 11.10 0.59
C PHE A 231 -19.04 9.89 -0.26
N GLY A 232 -19.16 10.04 -1.59
CA GLY A 232 -18.78 9.02 -2.55
C GLY A 232 -17.27 9.01 -2.79
N TYR A 233 -16.72 7.82 -3.02
CA TYR A 233 -15.29 7.60 -3.29
C TYR A 233 -15.07 6.34 -4.10
N ASN A 234 -13.83 6.20 -4.59
CA ASN A 234 -13.33 4.98 -5.20
C ASN A 234 -11.97 4.59 -4.61
N GLN A 235 -11.49 3.41 -4.94
CA GLN A 235 -10.25 2.84 -4.40
C GLN A 235 -8.97 3.61 -4.75
N TYR A 236 -9.01 4.54 -5.70
CA TYR A 236 -7.82 5.28 -6.18
C TYR A 236 -7.67 6.65 -5.53
N GLN A 237 -8.74 7.18 -4.96
CA GLN A 237 -8.77 8.52 -4.38
C GLN A 237 -8.00 8.62 -3.07
N GLN A 238 -7.20 9.68 -2.93
CA GLN A 238 -6.33 9.90 -1.77
C GLN A 238 -7.13 9.95 -0.46
N GLN A 239 -8.27 10.65 -0.41
CA GLN A 239 -9.09 10.74 0.80
C GLN A 239 -9.58 9.35 1.26
N PHE A 240 -9.93 8.45 0.34
CA PHE A 240 -10.27 7.08 0.72
C PHE A 240 -9.05 6.33 1.24
N ARG A 241 -7.90 6.39 0.54
CA ARG A 241 -6.67 5.71 0.96
C ARG A 241 -6.19 6.14 2.35
N LEU A 242 -6.38 7.41 2.70
CA LEU A 242 -6.10 7.89 4.04
C LEU A 242 -7.04 7.30 5.10
N LEU A 243 -8.30 7.04 4.76
CA LEU A 243 -9.31 6.56 5.72
C LEU A 243 -9.44 5.03 5.75
N ALA A 244 -9.02 4.33 4.72
CA ALA A 244 -9.25 2.90 4.50
C ALA A 244 -8.83 2.03 5.69
N ARG A 245 -7.60 2.21 6.19
CA ARG A 245 -7.11 1.52 7.39
C ARG A 245 -8.02 1.73 8.59
N GLY A 246 -8.42 2.97 8.86
CA GLY A 246 -9.28 3.28 10.01
C GLY A 246 -10.67 2.66 9.90
N ILE A 247 -11.22 2.57 8.69
CA ILE A 247 -12.49 1.88 8.41
C ILE A 247 -12.35 0.38 8.75
N VAL A 248 -11.28 -0.26 8.28
CA VAL A 248 -11.01 -1.70 8.55
C VAL A 248 -10.77 -1.93 10.05
N GLU A 249 -9.92 -1.15 10.69
CA GLU A 249 -9.66 -1.28 12.13
C GLU A 249 -10.93 -1.03 12.98
N TRP A 250 -11.77 -0.09 12.57
CA TRP A 250 -13.01 0.19 13.27
C TRP A 250 -14.01 -0.99 13.15
N VAL A 251 -14.28 -1.49 11.95
CA VAL A 251 -15.27 -2.55 11.72
C VAL A 251 -14.84 -3.89 12.32
N THR A 252 -13.53 -4.13 12.42
CA THR A 252 -12.95 -5.35 13.01
C THR A 252 -12.62 -5.23 14.49
N GLN A 253 -12.92 -4.08 15.10
CA GLN A 253 -12.61 -3.79 16.50
C GLN A 253 -11.10 -3.94 16.82
N GLY A 254 -10.24 -3.61 15.85
CA GLY A 254 -8.79 -3.64 15.96
C GLY A 254 -8.15 -5.05 15.96
N VAL A 255 -8.92 -6.11 15.68
CA VAL A 255 -8.42 -7.49 15.61
C VAL A 255 -8.83 -8.11 14.28
N HIS A 256 -7.88 -8.34 13.40
CA HIS A 256 -8.17 -8.96 12.10
C HIS A 256 -6.98 -9.71 11.52
N LEU A 257 -7.25 -10.59 10.58
CA LEU A 257 -6.25 -11.09 9.64
C LEU A 257 -5.93 -9.97 8.66
N GLY A 258 -4.70 -9.93 8.19
CA GLY A 258 -4.24 -8.84 7.33
C GLY A 258 -3.30 -7.88 8.05
N GLN A 259 -2.54 -7.15 7.26
CA GLN A 259 -1.69 -6.05 7.73
C GLN A 259 -1.53 -5.00 6.64
N GLU A 260 -1.32 -3.77 7.07
CA GLU A 260 -1.03 -2.63 6.21
C GLU A 260 0.26 -1.95 6.65
N ARG A 261 1.06 -1.54 5.67
CA ARG A 261 2.28 -0.75 5.83
C ARG A 261 2.37 0.27 4.69
N GLN A 262 2.94 1.41 4.98
CA GLN A 262 3.22 2.42 3.97
C GLN A 262 4.66 2.24 3.49
N TYR A 263 4.83 1.51 2.37
CA TYR A 263 6.15 1.19 1.82
C TYR A 263 6.63 2.27 0.86
N PHE A 264 7.91 2.60 0.94
CA PHE A 264 8.57 3.42 -0.06
C PHE A 264 10.06 3.09 -0.11
N ALA A 265 10.53 2.60 -1.25
CA ALA A 265 11.94 2.37 -1.53
C ALA A 265 12.26 2.86 -2.94
N VAL A 266 13.47 3.34 -3.16
CA VAL A 266 13.93 3.84 -4.46
C VAL A 266 15.30 3.27 -4.77
N HIS A 267 15.40 2.63 -5.93
CA HIS A 267 16.62 2.06 -6.49
C HIS A 267 17.21 3.07 -7.47
N VAL A 268 18.51 3.29 -7.40
CA VAL A 268 19.29 4.13 -8.31
C VAL A 268 20.15 3.21 -9.13
N ASP A 269 19.80 3.02 -10.39
CA ASP A 269 20.53 2.18 -11.33
C ASP A 269 21.79 2.90 -11.82
N ASP A 270 22.78 2.16 -12.32
CA ASP A 270 24.00 2.60 -13.04
C ASP A 270 24.98 3.49 -12.27
N VAL A 271 25.06 3.33 -10.96
CA VAL A 271 25.78 4.27 -10.08
C VAL A 271 27.24 4.56 -10.46
N PHE A 272 27.92 3.65 -11.16
CA PHE A 272 29.31 3.86 -11.65
C PHE A 272 29.39 4.11 -13.15
N ALA A 273 28.34 3.80 -13.90
CA ALA A 273 28.31 3.99 -15.34
C ALA A 273 27.96 5.44 -15.72
N PRO A 274 28.50 5.96 -16.84
CA PRO A 274 27.89 7.12 -17.47
C PRO A 274 26.66 6.68 -18.28
N ASP A 275 25.63 7.52 -18.32
CA ASP A 275 24.46 7.33 -19.18
C ASP A 275 24.51 8.31 -20.35
N ALA A 276 23.93 7.92 -21.49
CA ALA A 276 23.80 8.77 -22.66
C ALA A 276 22.88 9.97 -22.36
N ARG A 277 23.11 11.08 -23.05
CA ARG A 277 22.38 12.34 -22.84
C ARG A 277 21.36 12.60 -23.94
N TRP A 278 20.19 13.03 -23.54
CA TRP A 278 19.14 13.55 -24.44
C TRP A 278 19.60 14.76 -25.25
N SER A 279 19.30 14.75 -26.53
CA SER A 279 19.53 15.88 -27.43
C SER A 279 18.24 16.61 -27.75
N LYS A 280 18.10 17.83 -27.24
CA LYS A 280 16.94 18.69 -27.53
C LYS A 280 16.82 19.05 -29.02
N ASP A 281 17.95 19.09 -29.74
CA ASP A 281 17.95 19.40 -31.17
C ASP A 281 17.47 18.23 -32.03
N LEU A 282 17.68 17.01 -31.57
CA LEU A 282 17.37 15.76 -32.30
C LEU A 282 16.10 15.07 -31.77
N ASN A 283 15.63 15.45 -30.60
CA ASN A 283 14.52 14.79 -29.88
C ASN A 283 14.76 13.27 -29.73
N CYS A 284 15.99 12.89 -29.42
CA CYS A 284 16.42 11.52 -29.15
C CYS A 284 17.76 11.54 -28.41
N THR A 285 18.22 10.35 -27.98
CA THR A 285 19.49 10.18 -27.27
C THR A 285 20.57 9.70 -28.25
N PRO A 286 21.54 10.57 -28.63
CA PRO A 286 22.64 10.15 -29.46
C PRO A 286 23.43 9.00 -28.82
N GLY A 287 23.76 7.99 -29.61
CA GLY A 287 24.29 6.71 -29.14
C GLY A 287 23.27 5.58 -29.07
N ASP A 288 21.98 5.93 -28.93
CA ASP A 288 20.90 4.95 -29.05
C ASP A 288 20.60 4.65 -30.54
N TYR A 289 20.28 3.39 -30.82
CA TYR A 289 19.95 2.92 -32.18
C TYR A 289 18.77 3.66 -32.84
N ALA A 290 17.91 4.30 -32.05
CA ALA A 290 16.74 5.02 -32.54
C ALA A 290 17.03 6.50 -32.87
N CYS A 291 18.26 7.00 -32.66
CA CYS A 291 18.60 8.41 -32.82
C CYS A 291 19.27 8.69 -34.18
N ALA A 292 18.49 8.84 -35.25
CA ALA A 292 19.00 9.19 -36.57
C ALA A 292 19.66 10.56 -36.56
N GLY A 293 20.89 10.66 -37.10
CA GLY A 293 21.69 11.89 -37.13
C GLY A 293 22.40 12.23 -35.82
N GLY A 294 22.43 11.28 -34.91
CA GLY A 294 23.13 11.37 -33.62
C GLY A 294 24.62 11.03 -33.68
N GLU A 295 25.08 10.49 -34.78
CA GLU A 295 26.47 10.05 -34.92
C GLU A 295 27.50 11.19 -34.71
N GLY A 296 28.41 10.97 -33.77
CA GLY A 296 29.43 11.98 -33.40
C GLY A 296 28.91 13.12 -32.52
N LYS A 297 27.65 13.02 -32.02
CA LYS A 297 27.08 13.98 -31.09
C LYS A 297 26.84 13.39 -29.70
N GLU A 298 27.33 12.18 -29.47
CA GLU A 298 27.20 11.46 -28.21
C GLU A 298 27.83 12.29 -27.09
N SER A 299 27.09 12.41 -25.98
CA SER A 299 27.57 12.97 -24.72
C SER A 299 26.98 12.20 -23.58
N THR A 300 27.61 12.25 -22.43
CA THR A 300 27.19 11.45 -21.28
C THR A 300 26.94 12.31 -20.04
N ILE A 301 26.14 11.79 -19.14
CA ILE A 301 25.88 12.32 -17.80
C ILE A 301 26.44 11.31 -16.81
N ARG A 302 27.21 11.77 -15.83
CA ARG A 302 27.69 10.94 -14.74
C ARG A 302 27.77 11.75 -13.45
N MET A 303 27.36 11.15 -12.35
CA MET A 303 27.53 11.73 -11.01
C MET A 303 29.00 12.15 -10.78
N THR A 304 29.19 13.16 -9.95
CA THR A 304 30.48 13.58 -9.42
C THR A 304 30.65 13.15 -7.96
N ALA A 305 31.87 13.26 -7.43
CA ALA A 305 32.13 13.08 -6.00
C ALA A 305 31.28 14.02 -5.12
N ALA A 306 31.01 15.24 -5.61
CA ALA A 306 30.17 16.21 -4.89
C ALA A 306 28.69 15.74 -4.81
N ASP A 307 28.21 15.07 -5.83
CA ASP A 307 26.85 14.48 -5.83
C ASP A 307 26.75 13.32 -4.85
N ALA A 308 27.78 12.48 -4.74
CA ALA A 308 27.86 11.43 -3.74
C ALA A 308 27.86 11.98 -2.31
N VAL A 309 28.57 13.08 -2.05
CA VAL A 309 28.55 13.77 -0.75
C VAL A 309 27.16 14.32 -0.46
N TYR A 310 26.50 14.97 -1.45
CA TYR A 310 25.15 15.48 -1.31
C TYR A 310 24.14 14.36 -1.01
N LEU A 311 24.22 13.24 -1.74
CA LEU A 311 23.40 12.06 -1.51
C LEU A 311 23.48 11.58 -0.04
N ALA A 312 24.71 11.43 0.49
CA ALA A 312 24.92 10.99 1.86
C ALA A 312 24.31 11.96 2.89
N GLN A 313 24.42 13.27 2.65
CA GLN A 313 23.83 14.31 3.49
C GLN A 313 22.31 14.31 3.44
N TRP A 314 21.73 14.22 2.23
CA TRP A 314 20.29 14.19 1.99
C TRP A 314 19.64 12.97 2.66
N GLN A 315 20.21 11.77 2.52
CA GLN A 315 19.72 10.56 3.18
C GLN A 315 19.66 10.72 4.72
N THR A 316 20.70 11.33 5.29
CA THR A 316 20.75 11.59 6.73
C THR A 316 19.67 12.60 7.15
N GLN A 317 19.52 13.69 6.40
CA GLN A 317 18.54 14.74 6.68
C GLN A 317 17.10 14.22 6.56
N LYS A 318 16.82 13.43 5.55
CA LYS A 318 15.47 12.89 5.28
C LYS A 318 15.19 11.60 6.05
N ASN A 319 16.17 10.99 6.71
CA ASN A 319 16.08 9.66 7.33
C ASN A 319 15.48 8.64 6.35
N PHE A 320 16.03 8.61 5.13
CA PHE A 320 15.57 7.76 4.03
C PHE A 320 16.77 7.24 3.25
N LYS A 321 16.84 5.93 3.00
CA LYS A 321 17.95 5.31 2.25
C LYS A 321 17.54 5.04 0.81
N LEU A 322 18.44 5.35 -0.11
CA LEU A 322 18.40 4.89 -1.50
C LEU A 322 19.20 3.59 -1.61
N ASP A 323 18.75 2.70 -2.50
CA ASP A 323 19.47 1.51 -2.88
C ASP A 323 20.32 1.82 -4.11
N LEU A 324 21.65 1.64 -4.01
CA LEU A 324 22.60 1.95 -5.08
C LEU A 324 22.93 0.69 -5.86
N LEU A 325 22.54 0.67 -7.12
CA LEU A 325 22.77 -0.44 -8.04
C LEU A 325 24.02 -0.17 -8.89
N PHE A 326 25.03 -1.01 -8.76
CA PHE A 326 26.36 -0.70 -9.28
C PHE A 326 26.84 -1.66 -10.36
N ASN A 327 27.55 -1.11 -11.34
CA ASN A 327 28.21 -1.76 -12.46
C ASN A 327 29.71 -1.52 -12.35
N ALA A 328 30.41 -2.38 -11.61
CA ALA A 328 31.81 -2.13 -11.27
C ALA A 328 32.75 -2.08 -12.49
N GLY A 329 32.48 -2.89 -13.52
CA GLY A 329 33.23 -2.89 -14.76
C GLY A 329 33.16 -1.56 -15.51
N ALA A 330 31.97 -0.95 -15.59
CA ALA A 330 31.81 0.37 -16.19
C ALA A 330 32.58 1.45 -15.41
N GLY A 331 32.64 1.37 -14.09
CA GLY A 331 33.47 2.26 -13.27
C GLY A 331 34.96 2.07 -13.49
N GLU A 332 35.46 0.84 -13.65
CA GLU A 332 36.86 0.57 -13.96
C GLU A 332 37.24 0.99 -15.40
N GLU A 333 36.32 0.87 -16.36
CA GLU A 333 36.46 1.38 -17.71
C GLU A 333 36.59 2.89 -17.72
N TRP A 334 35.61 3.60 -17.10
CA TRP A 334 35.68 5.05 -16.92
C TRP A 334 36.99 5.52 -16.32
N LYS A 335 37.46 4.85 -15.26
CA LYS A 335 38.73 5.17 -14.61
C LYS A 335 39.89 5.03 -15.57
N THR A 336 39.92 3.98 -16.40
CA THR A 336 40.97 3.74 -17.38
C THR A 336 41.03 4.85 -18.44
N GLU A 337 39.88 5.26 -18.93
CA GLU A 337 39.72 6.31 -19.93
C GLU A 337 40.04 7.71 -19.39
N ASN A 338 39.89 7.92 -18.07
CA ASN A 338 40.05 9.20 -17.40
C ASN A 338 41.35 9.26 -16.53
N GLY A 339 42.43 8.79 -17.08
CA GLY A 339 43.77 8.94 -16.49
C GLY A 339 44.00 8.10 -15.21
N ASN A 340 43.37 6.96 -15.11
CA ASN A 340 43.40 6.04 -13.97
C ASN A 340 42.91 6.62 -12.63
N THR A 341 42.03 7.63 -12.69
CA THR A 341 41.43 8.26 -11.53
C THR A 341 39.91 8.24 -11.65
N ASP A 342 39.22 8.00 -10.54
CA ASP A 342 37.78 8.12 -10.44
C ASP A 342 37.38 8.62 -9.05
N ALA A 343 37.16 9.93 -8.97
CA ALA A 343 36.78 10.59 -7.71
C ALA A 343 35.39 10.19 -7.20
N LEU A 344 34.46 9.90 -8.10
CA LEU A 344 33.10 9.44 -7.73
C LEU A 344 33.18 8.08 -7.03
N THR A 345 33.79 7.10 -7.69
CA THR A 345 33.94 5.75 -7.13
C THR A 345 34.69 5.77 -5.81
N ALA A 346 35.75 6.57 -5.72
CA ALA A 346 36.54 6.72 -4.49
C ALA A 346 35.65 7.29 -3.33
N GLN A 347 34.83 8.31 -3.60
CA GLN A 347 33.93 8.91 -2.61
C GLN A 347 32.83 7.93 -2.16
N LEU A 348 32.18 7.25 -3.11
CA LEU A 348 31.14 6.27 -2.80
C LEU A 348 31.69 5.10 -1.98
N ILE A 349 32.89 4.60 -2.28
CA ILE A 349 33.57 3.57 -1.48
C ILE A 349 33.91 4.08 -0.07
N ALA A 350 34.36 5.32 0.06
CA ALA A 350 34.64 5.92 1.37
C ALA A 350 33.36 5.98 2.24
N ASP A 351 32.23 6.26 1.63
CA ASP A 351 30.92 6.39 2.29
C ASP A 351 30.08 5.11 2.23
N LYS A 352 30.64 3.97 1.81
CA LYS A 352 29.92 2.73 1.50
C LYS A 352 28.96 2.24 2.61
N ALA A 353 29.26 2.48 3.87
CA ALA A 353 28.40 2.09 4.99
C ALA A 353 27.09 2.90 5.11
N LYS A 354 27.00 4.02 4.40
CA LYS A 354 25.82 4.91 4.41
C LYS A 354 24.71 4.40 3.47
N TYR A 355 25.02 3.51 2.52
CA TYR A 355 24.14 3.09 1.45
C TYR A 355 23.74 1.62 1.60
N ARG A 356 22.64 1.22 0.95
CA ARG A 356 22.37 -0.17 0.58
C ARG A 356 22.89 -0.37 -0.84
N TRP A 357 23.61 -1.49 -1.05
CA TRP A 357 24.25 -1.79 -2.33
C TRP A 357 23.63 -3.03 -2.95
N MET A 358 23.38 -2.98 -4.25
CA MET A 358 22.82 -4.08 -5.01
C MET A 358 23.59 -4.30 -6.31
N ASN A 359 23.71 -5.57 -6.69
CA ASN A 359 24.38 -5.98 -7.91
C ASN A 359 23.55 -5.60 -9.14
N HIS A 360 24.15 -4.83 -10.09
CA HIS A 360 23.54 -4.44 -11.37
C HIS A 360 24.30 -4.98 -12.57
N THR A 361 24.97 -6.14 -12.42
CA THR A 361 25.89 -6.75 -13.37
C THR A 361 27.21 -5.97 -13.54
N TYR A 362 28.27 -6.62 -14.08
CA TYR A 362 29.61 -6.05 -14.06
C TYR A 362 29.79 -4.91 -15.06
N THR A 363 29.44 -5.14 -16.33
CA THR A 363 29.61 -4.17 -17.42
C THR A 363 28.29 -3.67 -18.01
N HIS A 364 27.18 -3.90 -17.35
CA HIS A 364 25.84 -3.58 -17.86
C HIS A 364 25.49 -4.27 -19.19
N LEU A 365 26.13 -5.42 -19.49
CA LEU A 365 25.89 -6.16 -20.73
C LEU A 365 24.45 -6.61 -20.84
N PHE A 366 23.83 -6.47 -22.01
CA PHE A 366 22.49 -6.99 -22.27
C PHE A 366 22.47 -8.53 -22.20
N LEU A 367 21.76 -9.09 -21.23
CA LEU A 367 21.78 -10.53 -20.90
C LEU A 367 20.70 -11.36 -21.63
N GLY A 368 19.96 -10.75 -22.54
CA GLY A 368 18.94 -11.41 -23.35
C GLY A 368 19.54 -12.14 -24.54
N CYS A 369 19.08 -11.79 -25.73
CA CYS A 369 19.65 -12.24 -27.00
C CYS A 369 20.67 -11.23 -27.53
N THR A 370 21.52 -11.63 -28.48
CA THR A 370 22.28 -10.68 -29.31
C THR A 370 21.31 -9.84 -30.12
N GLN A 371 21.35 -8.52 -29.94
CA GLN A 371 20.43 -7.58 -30.55
C GLN A 371 20.84 -7.26 -31.99
N ASP A 372 19.85 -7.19 -32.89
CA ASP A 372 19.95 -6.53 -34.19
C ASP A 372 19.34 -5.13 -34.06
N THR A 373 20.20 -4.14 -33.95
CA THR A 373 19.82 -2.73 -33.77
C THR A 373 19.69 -2.00 -35.11
N THR A 374 19.76 -2.68 -36.23
CA THR A 374 19.52 -2.09 -37.57
C THR A 374 18.05 -1.83 -37.84
N THR A 375 17.16 -2.34 -36.96
CA THR A 375 15.71 -2.13 -37.00
C THR A 375 15.23 -1.45 -35.71
N VAL A 376 14.16 -0.66 -35.83
CA VAL A 376 13.47 -0.05 -34.68
C VAL A 376 12.03 -0.55 -34.66
N PRO A 377 11.58 -1.21 -33.58
CA PRO A 377 12.38 -1.67 -32.43
C PRO A 377 13.40 -2.76 -32.85
N TRP A 378 14.49 -2.87 -32.07
CA TRP A 378 15.49 -3.91 -32.30
C TRP A 378 14.89 -5.32 -32.22
N THR A 379 15.54 -6.31 -32.82
CA THR A 379 15.12 -7.71 -32.78
C THR A 379 16.27 -8.63 -32.37
N CYS A 380 15.96 -9.86 -31.95
CA CYS A 380 16.98 -10.85 -31.67
C CYS A 380 17.61 -11.41 -32.96
N THR A 381 18.95 -11.40 -33.05
CA THR A 381 19.66 -12.08 -34.12
C THR A 381 19.43 -13.61 -34.07
N LYS A 382 19.53 -14.26 -35.22
CA LYS A 382 19.38 -15.71 -35.34
C LYS A 382 20.61 -16.32 -36.00
N ASN A 383 20.93 -17.54 -35.60
CA ASN A 383 21.99 -18.33 -36.26
C ASN A 383 21.49 -18.91 -37.60
N ALA A 384 22.39 -19.59 -38.33
CA ALA A 384 22.09 -20.18 -39.63
C ALA A 384 20.94 -21.24 -39.62
N ALA A 385 20.64 -21.81 -38.43
CA ALA A 385 19.51 -22.74 -38.21
C ALA A 385 18.22 -22.03 -37.83
N GLY A 386 18.20 -20.70 -37.77
CA GLY A 386 17.01 -19.90 -37.39
C GLY A 386 16.78 -19.79 -35.88
N ALA A 387 17.65 -20.35 -35.05
CA ALA A 387 17.56 -20.23 -33.59
C ALA A 387 18.12 -18.90 -33.11
N ILE A 388 17.49 -18.31 -32.06
CA ILE A 388 17.92 -17.06 -31.43
C ILE A 388 19.34 -17.22 -30.84
N ASN A 389 20.16 -16.22 -31.04
CA ASN A 389 21.50 -16.13 -30.44
C ASN A 389 21.37 -15.61 -29.01
N TRP A 390 21.20 -16.50 -28.04
CA TRP A 390 21.10 -16.18 -26.64
C TRP A 390 22.47 -15.91 -26.00
N MET A 391 22.53 -14.95 -25.08
CA MET A 391 23.67 -14.81 -24.17
C MET A 391 23.89 -16.13 -23.42
N SER A 392 25.15 -16.57 -23.30
CA SER A 392 25.45 -17.84 -22.66
C SER A 392 25.29 -17.81 -21.15
N ARG A 393 25.02 -18.97 -20.54
CA ARG A 393 24.97 -19.12 -19.06
C ARG A 393 26.29 -18.71 -18.41
N ALA A 394 27.42 -19.01 -19.05
CA ALA A 394 28.76 -18.68 -18.53
C ALA A 394 28.97 -17.17 -18.49
N ASP A 395 28.60 -16.44 -19.55
CA ASP A 395 28.72 -14.98 -19.60
C ASP A 395 27.79 -14.29 -18.60
N ILE A 396 26.52 -14.72 -18.51
CA ILE A 396 25.59 -14.20 -17.52
C ILE A 396 26.13 -14.42 -16.10
N SER A 397 26.60 -15.65 -15.79
CA SER A 397 27.19 -15.97 -14.48
C SER A 397 28.43 -15.13 -14.19
N ALA A 398 29.28 -14.85 -15.21
CA ALA A 398 30.45 -14.00 -15.05
C ALA A 398 30.05 -12.57 -14.69
N GLN A 399 29.06 -11.99 -15.37
CA GLN A 399 28.56 -10.63 -15.09
C GLN A 399 28.12 -10.47 -13.64
N ILE A 400 27.41 -11.46 -13.08
CA ILE A 400 26.94 -11.44 -11.69
C ILE A 400 28.10 -11.64 -10.70
N ARG A 401 28.91 -12.66 -10.94
CA ARG A 401 30.03 -13.06 -10.08
C ARG A 401 31.09 -11.99 -9.96
N ASP A 402 31.51 -11.43 -11.09
CA ASP A 402 32.65 -10.51 -11.16
C ASP A 402 32.29 -9.17 -10.49
N ASN A 403 31.04 -8.71 -10.63
CA ASN A 403 30.54 -7.56 -9.91
C ASN A 403 30.54 -7.79 -8.37
N ASN A 404 30.06 -8.94 -7.91
CA ASN A 404 30.09 -9.32 -6.49
C ASN A 404 31.53 -9.44 -5.95
N ASN A 405 32.46 -9.97 -6.75
CA ASN A 405 33.88 -10.10 -6.37
C ASN A 405 34.55 -8.73 -6.23
N TRP A 406 34.25 -7.81 -7.15
CA TRP A 406 34.74 -6.43 -7.04
C TRP A 406 34.19 -5.76 -5.75
N ALA A 407 32.89 -5.85 -5.47
CA ALA A 407 32.31 -5.30 -4.24
C ALA A 407 33.01 -5.85 -2.98
N THR A 408 33.25 -7.16 -2.94
CA THR A 408 33.98 -7.80 -1.84
C THR A 408 35.39 -7.25 -1.71
N SER A 409 36.10 -7.04 -2.83
CA SER A 409 37.46 -6.50 -2.83
C SER A 409 37.53 -5.07 -2.30
N LYS A 410 36.46 -4.29 -2.46
CA LYS A 410 36.34 -2.91 -1.95
C LYS A 410 35.72 -2.86 -0.53
N GLY A 411 35.37 -4.01 0.04
CA GLY A 411 34.70 -4.12 1.34
C GLY A 411 33.29 -3.51 1.34
N ILE A 412 32.58 -3.55 0.21
CA ILE A 412 31.18 -3.20 0.06
C ILE A 412 30.35 -4.42 0.46
N THR A 413 29.38 -4.25 1.35
CA THR A 413 28.45 -5.32 1.76
C THR A 413 27.24 -5.33 0.84
N THR A 414 27.01 -6.45 0.16
CA THR A 414 25.84 -6.71 -0.69
C THR A 414 25.09 -7.95 -0.20
N ASP A 415 23.77 -8.02 -0.41
CA ASP A 415 23.06 -9.30 -0.34
C ASP A 415 23.16 -9.99 -1.70
N ARG A 416 23.95 -11.08 -1.78
CA ARG A 416 24.18 -11.82 -3.04
C ARG A 416 22.92 -12.52 -3.57
N THR A 417 21.85 -12.55 -2.78
CA THR A 417 20.57 -13.11 -3.24
C THR A 417 19.75 -12.11 -4.05
N GLU A 418 20.16 -10.84 -4.12
CA GLU A 418 19.53 -9.76 -4.87
C GLU A 418 20.30 -9.46 -6.15
N LEU A 419 19.58 -9.25 -7.24
CA LEU A 419 20.13 -8.86 -8.54
C LEU A 419 19.12 -8.02 -9.31
N VAL A 420 19.57 -6.94 -9.93
CA VAL A 420 18.90 -6.30 -11.05
C VAL A 420 19.84 -6.35 -12.23
N THR A 421 19.40 -6.88 -13.35
CA THR A 421 20.20 -6.86 -14.58
C THR A 421 20.04 -5.54 -15.32
N GLY A 422 21.05 -5.08 -16.02
CA GLY A 422 20.95 -3.87 -16.86
C GLY A 422 19.73 -3.98 -17.77
N GLU A 423 18.93 -2.93 -17.88
CA GLU A 423 17.68 -2.89 -18.66
C GLU A 423 16.65 -3.99 -18.30
N HIS A 424 16.75 -4.62 -17.13
CA HIS A 424 16.04 -5.87 -16.77
C HIS A 424 16.28 -7.00 -17.79
N SER A 425 17.41 -6.96 -18.49
CA SER A 425 17.74 -7.87 -19.58
C SER A 425 17.88 -9.31 -19.13
N GLY A 426 17.64 -10.23 -20.08
CA GLY A 426 17.51 -11.65 -19.78
C GLY A 426 16.08 -12.07 -19.50
N LEU A 427 15.25 -11.20 -18.94
CA LEU A 427 13.80 -11.39 -18.83
C LEU A 427 13.13 -11.08 -20.18
N LYS A 428 11.91 -11.59 -20.40
CA LYS A 428 11.15 -11.29 -21.62
C LYS A 428 10.92 -9.79 -21.76
N THR A 429 11.04 -9.28 -22.98
CA THR A 429 10.84 -7.87 -23.32
C THR A 429 10.02 -7.79 -24.60
N LEU A 430 8.71 -7.65 -24.49
CA LEU A 430 7.83 -7.56 -25.65
C LEU A 430 7.92 -6.20 -26.33
N PRO A 431 7.82 -6.17 -27.68
CA PRO A 431 7.67 -7.30 -28.60
C PRO A 431 9.01 -7.94 -29.01
N GLN A 432 10.16 -7.38 -28.63
CA GLN A 432 11.49 -7.72 -29.16
C GLN A 432 11.97 -9.11 -28.75
N GLN A 433 11.78 -9.47 -27.48
CA GLN A 433 12.17 -10.75 -26.91
C GLN A 433 10.96 -11.40 -26.21
N ALA A 434 10.31 -12.36 -26.86
CA ALA A 434 9.03 -12.93 -26.41
C ALA A 434 9.14 -13.85 -25.19
N GLN A 435 10.34 -14.27 -24.80
CA GLN A 435 10.60 -15.19 -23.68
C GLN A 435 11.89 -14.82 -22.96
N ASP A 436 12.02 -15.28 -21.70
CA ASP A 436 13.28 -15.16 -20.97
C ASP A 436 14.40 -15.88 -21.72
N ASN A 437 15.63 -15.38 -21.56
CA ASN A 437 16.80 -16.13 -22.00
C ASN A 437 16.82 -17.50 -21.29
N PRO A 438 16.82 -18.62 -22.01
CA PRO A 438 16.76 -19.97 -21.42
C PRO A 438 17.95 -20.28 -20.52
N ASN A 439 19.04 -19.53 -20.61
CA ASN A 439 20.24 -19.66 -19.80
C ASN A 439 20.16 -18.87 -18.48
N LEU A 440 19.22 -17.92 -18.37
CA LEU A 440 19.13 -17.00 -17.22
C LEU A 440 18.88 -17.76 -15.90
N ALA A 441 17.89 -18.63 -15.85
CA ALA A 441 17.54 -19.37 -14.64
C ALA A 441 18.71 -20.16 -14.07
N GLY A 442 19.52 -20.80 -14.97
CA GLY A 442 20.72 -21.52 -14.58
C GLY A 442 21.79 -20.60 -14.01
N ALA A 443 22.02 -19.45 -14.64
CA ALA A 443 23.02 -18.48 -14.19
C ALA A 443 22.65 -17.84 -12.84
N LEU A 444 21.35 -17.55 -12.60
CA LEU A 444 20.86 -17.07 -11.31
C LEU A 444 21.12 -18.10 -10.21
N ALA A 445 20.84 -19.38 -10.48
CA ALA A 445 21.08 -20.47 -9.53
C ALA A 445 22.57 -20.65 -9.20
N ASP A 446 23.46 -20.57 -10.21
CA ASP A 446 24.92 -20.66 -10.02
C ASP A 446 25.46 -19.58 -9.06
N ASN A 447 24.82 -18.42 -9.02
CA ASN A 447 25.21 -17.27 -8.21
C ASN A 447 24.39 -17.12 -6.91
N GLY A 448 23.42 -18.02 -6.66
CA GLY A 448 22.61 -18.01 -5.46
C GLY A 448 21.55 -16.89 -5.43
N VAL A 449 21.24 -16.30 -6.59
CA VAL A 449 20.21 -15.25 -6.70
C VAL A 449 18.83 -15.82 -6.41
N LYS A 450 18.07 -15.14 -5.59
CA LYS A 450 16.68 -15.49 -5.21
C LYS A 450 15.68 -14.41 -5.62
N TRP A 451 16.12 -13.17 -5.75
CA TRP A 451 15.30 -12.00 -6.03
C TRP A 451 15.89 -11.26 -7.22
N ALA A 452 15.17 -11.24 -8.31
CA ALA A 452 15.56 -10.58 -9.54
C ALA A 452 14.64 -9.38 -9.84
N GLY A 453 15.18 -8.18 -9.90
CA GLY A 453 14.42 -6.98 -10.26
C GLY A 453 13.81 -7.12 -11.65
N SER A 454 12.56 -6.69 -11.80
CA SER A 454 11.82 -6.63 -13.08
C SER A 454 11.06 -5.32 -13.20
N ASP A 455 10.59 -5.01 -14.40
CA ASP A 455 9.83 -3.79 -14.67
C ASP A 455 8.33 -4.02 -14.43
N ASN A 456 7.73 -3.29 -13.48
CA ASN A 456 6.31 -3.39 -13.16
C ASN A 456 5.40 -2.96 -14.32
N SER A 457 5.85 -2.05 -15.18
CA SER A 457 5.07 -1.61 -16.35
C SER A 457 4.87 -2.72 -17.37
N ARG A 458 5.77 -3.73 -17.38
CA ARG A 458 5.75 -4.88 -18.28
C ARG A 458 5.20 -6.13 -17.61
N GLU A 459 5.62 -6.41 -16.37
CA GLU A 459 5.24 -7.59 -15.59
C GLU A 459 4.91 -7.20 -14.14
N PRO A 460 3.66 -6.83 -13.84
CA PRO A 460 3.31 -6.35 -12.50
C PRO A 460 3.25 -7.46 -11.44
N ALA A 461 3.12 -8.73 -11.85
CA ALA A 461 3.08 -9.86 -10.93
C ALA A 461 4.47 -10.45 -10.68
N GLN A 462 4.74 -10.81 -9.42
CA GLN A 462 5.91 -11.62 -9.09
C GLN A 462 5.78 -13.00 -9.76
N ARG A 463 6.85 -13.47 -10.41
CA ARG A 463 6.90 -14.79 -11.04
C ARG A 463 8.24 -15.49 -10.84
N ALA A 464 8.26 -16.79 -11.10
CA ALA A 464 9.46 -17.59 -11.01
C ALA A 464 10.33 -17.47 -12.28
N VAL A 465 11.66 -17.43 -12.07
CA VAL A 465 12.70 -17.59 -13.07
C VAL A 465 13.66 -18.68 -12.55
N GLY A 466 13.32 -19.94 -12.81
CA GLY A 466 13.94 -21.08 -12.15
C GLY A 466 13.62 -21.09 -10.66
N ALA A 467 14.63 -21.05 -9.80
CA ALA A 467 14.47 -20.99 -8.34
C ALA A 467 14.40 -19.55 -7.79
N ALA A 468 14.66 -18.54 -8.60
CA ALA A 468 14.51 -17.14 -8.25
C ALA A 468 13.09 -16.65 -8.51
N LEU A 469 12.70 -15.58 -7.81
CA LEU A 469 11.44 -14.85 -8.03
C LEU A 469 11.75 -13.43 -8.51
N THR A 470 10.91 -12.90 -9.42
CA THR A 470 11.01 -11.50 -9.83
C THR A 470 10.51 -10.57 -8.71
N VAL A 471 11.05 -9.35 -8.68
CA VAL A 471 10.57 -8.24 -7.84
C VAL A 471 10.26 -7.08 -8.79
N PRO A 472 8.98 -6.87 -9.13
CA PRO A 472 8.59 -5.76 -9.99
C PRO A 472 8.92 -4.41 -9.35
N ARG A 473 9.47 -3.49 -10.14
CA ARG A 473 9.86 -2.13 -9.74
C ARG A 473 9.08 -1.10 -10.55
N TYR A 474 8.63 -0.02 -9.95
CA TYR A 474 7.94 1.07 -10.64
C TYR A 474 8.94 2.02 -11.30
N PRO A 475 8.93 2.19 -12.64
CA PRO A 475 9.70 3.27 -13.27
C PRO A 475 9.13 4.63 -12.82
N MET A 476 10.01 5.58 -12.54
CA MET A 476 9.60 6.98 -12.35
C MET A 476 9.84 7.73 -13.66
N ASN A 477 8.92 8.65 -14.03
CA ASN A 477 9.12 9.52 -15.20
C ASN A 477 10.13 10.65 -14.89
N VAL A 478 11.26 10.26 -14.34
CA VAL A 478 12.48 11.04 -14.21
C VAL A 478 13.52 10.32 -15.08
N TYR A 479 13.70 10.82 -16.30
CA TYR A 479 14.34 10.05 -17.37
C TYR A 479 15.85 9.87 -17.14
N TYR A 480 16.36 8.69 -17.56
CA TYR A 480 17.76 8.28 -17.35
C TYR A 480 18.76 9.10 -18.17
N ASN A 481 18.34 9.67 -19.28
CA ASN A 481 19.13 10.38 -20.27
C ASN A 481 19.12 11.91 -20.08
N THR A 482 18.59 12.42 -18.96
CA THR A 482 18.51 13.85 -18.67
C THR A 482 19.22 14.20 -17.35
N GLY A 483 20.08 15.23 -17.38
CA GLY A 483 20.77 15.75 -16.19
C GLY A 483 20.20 17.07 -15.69
N THR A 484 19.51 17.82 -16.54
CA THR A 484 18.99 19.15 -16.22
C THR A 484 17.46 19.20 -16.25
N ASN A 485 16.89 20.16 -15.49
CA ASN A 485 15.45 20.42 -15.48
C ASN A 485 14.90 20.76 -16.88
N SER A 486 15.72 21.42 -17.69
CA SER A 486 15.36 21.81 -19.04
C SER A 486 15.36 20.63 -20.02
N GLU A 487 16.30 19.70 -19.92
CA GLU A 487 16.28 18.45 -20.69
C GLU A 487 15.09 17.59 -20.30
N MET A 488 14.78 17.49 -19.00
CA MET A 488 13.65 16.75 -18.50
C MET A 488 12.32 17.30 -19.06
N ALA A 489 12.14 18.62 -19.05
CA ALA A 489 10.94 19.25 -19.61
C ALA A 489 10.84 19.06 -21.13
N ASP A 490 11.98 19.07 -21.84
CA ASP A 490 12.04 18.89 -23.28
C ASP A 490 11.63 17.47 -23.70
N GLU A 491 12.23 16.43 -23.09
CA GLU A 491 11.87 15.05 -23.37
C GLU A 491 10.43 14.74 -22.95
N TYR A 492 9.96 15.30 -21.83
CA TYR A 492 8.57 15.15 -21.40
C TYR A 492 7.60 15.77 -22.43
N ASN A 493 7.93 16.95 -22.97
CA ASN A 493 7.19 17.56 -24.06
C ASN A 493 7.19 16.69 -25.32
N TRP A 494 8.33 16.11 -25.68
CA TRP A 494 8.42 15.20 -26.82
C TRP A 494 7.47 14.00 -26.70
N ILE A 495 7.39 13.41 -25.51
CA ILE A 495 6.56 12.22 -25.26
C ILE A 495 5.08 12.60 -25.12
N TYR A 496 4.76 13.66 -24.36
CA TYR A 496 3.39 13.96 -23.93
C TYR A 496 2.74 15.16 -24.62
N THR A 497 3.33 15.70 -25.67
CA THR A 497 2.70 16.73 -26.48
C THR A 497 2.21 16.15 -27.80
N SER A 498 1.10 16.71 -28.34
CA SER A 498 0.57 16.31 -29.64
C SER A 498 1.54 16.62 -30.77
N ARG A 499 1.41 15.91 -31.90
CA ARG A 499 2.17 16.25 -33.13
C ARG A 499 1.91 17.68 -33.60
N ALA A 500 0.68 18.15 -33.41
CA ALA A 500 0.29 19.52 -33.79
C ALA A 500 1.03 20.57 -32.95
N ASP A 501 1.39 20.25 -31.73
CA ASP A 501 2.09 21.13 -30.79
C ASP A 501 3.61 20.82 -30.70
N GLY A 502 4.14 20.02 -31.63
CA GLY A 502 5.57 19.75 -31.78
C GLY A 502 6.09 18.49 -31.07
N GLY A 503 5.23 17.66 -30.49
CA GLY A 503 5.60 16.40 -29.87
C GLY A 503 5.70 15.22 -30.85
N SER A 504 6.11 14.06 -30.34
CA SER A 504 6.23 12.79 -31.10
C SER A 504 4.89 12.22 -31.53
N GLY A 505 3.80 12.55 -30.80
CA GLY A 505 2.49 11.92 -30.92
C GLY A 505 2.35 10.60 -30.17
N ILE A 506 3.32 10.19 -29.36
CA ILE A 506 3.21 8.98 -28.52
C ILE A 506 1.93 9.02 -27.67
N CYS A 507 1.59 10.17 -27.09
CA CYS A 507 0.38 10.34 -26.31
C CYS A 507 -0.91 10.20 -27.14
N GLU A 508 -0.90 10.59 -28.43
CA GLU A 508 -2.02 10.42 -29.33
C GLU A 508 -2.19 8.98 -29.79
N ASP A 509 -1.06 8.27 -30.00
CA ASP A 509 -1.05 6.88 -30.45
C ASP A 509 -1.44 5.90 -29.32
N ASN A 510 -1.33 6.32 -28.04
CA ASN A 510 -1.58 5.49 -26.87
C ASN A 510 -2.63 6.09 -25.91
N PRO A 511 -3.84 6.45 -26.37
CA PRO A 511 -4.84 7.18 -25.56
C PRO A 511 -5.37 6.36 -24.36
N GLY A 512 -5.15 5.04 -24.35
CA GLY A 512 -5.52 4.17 -23.22
C GLY A 512 -4.56 4.22 -22.04
N THR A 513 -3.35 4.74 -22.23
CA THR A 513 -2.28 4.78 -21.21
C THR A 513 -1.66 6.15 -21.02
N SER A 514 -1.92 7.09 -21.94
CA SER A 514 -1.34 8.45 -21.93
C SER A 514 -2.41 9.47 -22.25
N THR A 515 -2.24 10.67 -21.68
CA THR A 515 -3.02 11.86 -22.03
C THR A 515 -2.06 12.94 -22.51
N CYS A 516 -2.32 13.51 -23.68
CA CYS A 516 -1.51 14.62 -24.16
C CYS A 516 -1.67 15.84 -23.28
N LEU A 517 -0.58 16.56 -23.06
CA LEU A 517 -0.60 17.89 -22.44
C LEU A 517 -1.43 18.85 -23.30
N PRO A 518 -2.16 19.79 -22.69
CA PRO A 518 -2.90 20.80 -23.43
C PRO A 518 -1.99 21.82 -24.15
N ALA A 519 -0.74 21.94 -23.73
CA ALA A 519 0.32 22.75 -24.34
C ALA A 519 1.68 22.27 -23.82
N PRO A 520 2.78 22.50 -24.57
CA PRO A 520 4.13 22.18 -24.10
C PRO A 520 4.47 22.88 -22.78
N LEU A 521 5.18 22.18 -21.91
CA LEU A 521 5.71 22.75 -20.67
C LEU A 521 6.81 23.75 -20.97
N ASP A 522 6.91 24.80 -20.14
CA ASP A 522 8.01 25.76 -20.22
C ASP A 522 9.35 25.10 -19.85
N ALA A 523 10.37 25.34 -20.67
CA ALA A 523 11.68 24.68 -20.56
C ALA A 523 12.40 24.97 -19.23
N ASN A 524 12.12 26.10 -18.55
CA ASN A 524 12.82 26.49 -17.33
C ASN A 524 12.02 26.13 -16.06
N THR A 525 10.70 26.13 -16.14
CA THR A 525 9.82 25.99 -14.98
C THR A 525 8.97 24.72 -15.03
N GLY A 526 8.79 24.11 -16.20
CA GLY A 526 7.88 22.97 -16.42
C GLY A 526 8.25 21.77 -15.58
N TYR A 527 9.53 21.50 -15.38
CA TYR A 527 9.97 20.42 -14.52
C TYR A 527 9.46 20.59 -13.07
N LEU A 528 9.80 21.72 -12.44
CA LEU A 528 9.47 21.96 -11.03
C LEU A 528 7.97 22.19 -10.80
N ASN A 529 7.27 22.83 -11.75
CA ASN A 529 5.88 23.24 -11.57
C ASN A 529 4.86 22.20 -12.04
N TYR A 530 5.27 21.23 -12.87
CA TYR A 530 4.37 20.21 -13.42
C TYR A 530 4.89 18.80 -13.18
N ILE A 531 6.09 18.46 -13.66
CA ILE A 531 6.59 17.07 -13.61
C ILE A 531 6.80 16.61 -12.16
N VAL A 532 7.44 17.43 -11.34
CA VAL A 532 7.68 17.10 -9.92
C VAL A 532 6.35 16.85 -9.16
N PRO A 533 5.34 17.70 -9.21
CA PRO A 533 4.05 17.42 -8.58
C PRO A 533 3.37 16.15 -9.13
N ALA A 534 3.39 15.92 -10.44
CA ALA A 534 2.78 14.76 -11.07
C ALA A 534 3.43 13.45 -10.61
N GLU A 535 4.78 13.38 -10.67
CA GLU A 535 5.53 12.20 -10.24
C GLU A 535 5.45 11.97 -8.73
N ALA A 536 5.50 13.03 -7.94
CA ALA A 536 5.34 12.92 -6.49
C ALA A 536 3.94 12.41 -6.11
N THR A 537 2.89 12.84 -6.82
CA THR A 537 1.52 12.34 -6.62
C THR A 537 1.41 10.86 -6.99
N THR A 538 2.00 10.45 -8.12
CA THR A 538 2.01 9.05 -8.55
C THR A 538 2.74 8.16 -7.55
N ALA A 539 3.93 8.56 -7.12
CA ALA A 539 4.70 7.81 -6.12
C ALA A 539 3.98 7.76 -4.76
N LEU A 540 3.37 8.87 -4.32
CA LEU A 540 2.60 8.91 -3.07
C LEU A 540 1.39 7.96 -3.13
N ARG A 541 0.69 7.86 -4.26
CA ARG A 541 -0.40 6.89 -4.44
C ARG A 541 0.08 5.46 -4.25
N HIS A 542 1.25 5.09 -4.75
CA HIS A 542 1.84 3.77 -4.49
C HIS A 542 2.12 3.57 -2.99
N VAL A 543 2.69 4.57 -2.31
CA VAL A 543 2.93 4.53 -0.86
C VAL A 543 1.64 4.30 -0.08
N LEU A 544 0.55 4.99 -0.46
CA LEU A 544 -0.75 4.90 0.22
C LEU A 544 -1.51 3.59 -0.06
N ASN A 545 -1.05 2.78 -1.01
CA ASN A 545 -1.72 1.54 -1.43
C ASN A 545 -1.18 0.26 -0.76
N ASN A 546 -0.44 0.36 0.35
CA ASN A 546 0.19 -0.81 0.97
C ASN A 546 1.06 -1.62 -0.02
N ASP A 547 1.63 -0.95 -1.06
CA ASP A 547 2.40 -1.62 -2.11
C ASP A 547 3.89 -1.66 -1.75
N PRO A 548 4.49 -2.86 -1.57
CA PRO A 548 5.89 -2.98 -1.18
C PRO A 548 6.87 -2.81 -2.35
N ARG A 549 6.40 -2.69 -3.61
CA ARG A 549 7.26 -2.59 -4.79
C ARG A 549 8.08 -1.32 -4.77
N PRO A 550 9.41 -1.40 -5.01
CA PRO A 550 10.26 -0.22 -5.03
C PRO A 550 10.09 0.55 -6.34
N HIS A 551 10.40 1.83 -6.29
CA HIS A 551 10.58 2.66 -7.48
C HIS A 551 12.01 2.56 -7.98
N TYR A 552 12.28 2.92 -9.26
CA TYR A 552 13.64 3.02 -9.77
C TYR A 552 13.84 4.24 -10.67
N VAL A 553 15.06 4.73 -10.63
CA VAL A 553 15.63 5.85 -11.39
C VAL A 553 17.08 5.53 -11.70
N HIS A 554 17.81 6.44 -12.35
CA HIS A 554 19.20 6.24 -12.71
C HIS A 554 20.12 7.28 -12.05
N GLN A 555 21.43 7.04 -12.11
CA GLN A 555 22.44 7.91 -11.50
C GLN A 555 22.39 9.35 -12.03
N THR A 556 22.01 9.55 -13.30
CA THR A 556 21.84 10.88 -13.94
C THR A 556 20.91 11.79 -13.15
N ASN A 557 19.86 11.22 -12.54
CA ASN A 557 18.88 11.97 -11.75
C ASN A 557 19.44 12.47 -10.41
N LEU A 558 20.63 12.02 -10.02
CA LEU A 558 21.40 12.51 -8.87
C LEU A 558 22.51 13.49 -9.28
N ALA A 559 22.80 13.61 -10.58
CA ALA A 559 23.82 14.48 -11.14
C ALA A 559 23.26 15.87 -11.49
N GLU A 560 24.16 16.80 -11.81
CA GLU A 560 23.86 18.13 -12.35
C GLU A 560 22.76 18.88 -11.56
N ASP A 561 21.53 19.03 -12.12
CA ASP A 561 20.40 19.68 -11.43
C ASP A 561 19.77 18.80 -10.35
N ARG A 562 20.18 17.52 -10.23
CA ARG A 562 19.72 16.59 -9.18
C ARG A 562 18.20 16.43 -9.19
N THR A 563 17.66 16.12 -10.34
CA THR A 563 16.23 16.09 -10.62
C THR A 563 15.40 15.16 -9.73
N LEU A 564 15.98 14.09 -9.16
CA LEU A 564 15.25 13.18 -8.27
C LEU A 564 14.83 13.83 -6.95
N TYR A 565 15.66 14.66 -6.33
CA TYR A 565 15.41 15.11 -4.97
C TYR A 565 14.17 15.99 -4.79
N PRO A 566 13.79 16.88 -5.71
CA PRO A 566 12.53 17.61 -5.62
C PRO A 566 11.32 16.67 -5.51
N VAL A 567 11.28 15.61 -6.32
CA VAL A 567 10.20 14.60 -6.30
C VAL A 567 10.17 13.88 -4.95
N LEU A 568 11.31 13.34 -4.50
CA LEU A 568 11.39 12.62 -3.22
C LEU A 568 11.09 13.53 -2.03
N ASN A 569 11.52 14.78 -2.07
CA ASN A 569 11.21 15.75 -1.02
C ASN A 569 9.70 15.94 -0.92
N GLN A 570 9.01 16.13 -2.03
CA GLN A 570 7.56 16.32 -2.04
C GLN A 570 6.83 15.06 -1.53
N VAL A 571 7.21 13.86 -1.95
CA VAL A 571 6.62 12.61 -1.44
C VAL A 571 6.79 12.50 0.07
N LEU A 572 8.03 12.62 0.55
CA LEU A 572 8.36 12.42 1.96
C LEU A 572 7.74 13.50 2.87
N ASP A 573 7.73 14.74 2.44
CA ASP A 573 7.22 15.86 3.23
C ASP A 573 5.69 15.87 3.23
N THR A 574 5.03 15.54 2.10
CA THR A 574 3.58 15.34 2.03
C THR A 574 3.15 14.17 2.92
N TYR A 575 3.82 13.03 2.81
CA TYR A 575 3.55 11.87 3.67
C TYR A 575 3.59 12.23 5.17
N ARG A 576 4.63 12.95 5.61
CA ARG A 576 4.80 13.38 7.01
C ARG A 576 3.74 14.36 7.48
N THR A 577 3.10 15.08 6.57
CA THR A 577 1.95 15.94 6.87
C THR A 577 0.68 15.13 7.05
N LEU A 578 0.50 14.09 6.24
CA LEU A 578 -0.70 13.25 6.22
C LEU A 578 -0.72 12.22 7.36
N TYR A 579 0.43 11.68 7.75
CA TYR A 579 0.53 10.59 8.74
C TYR A 579 1.21 11.04 10.04
N ALA A 580 0.75 10.46 11.14
CA ALA A 580 1.40 10.62 12.44
C ALA A 580 2.74 9.83 12.51
N PRO A 581 3.67 10.20 13.39
CA PRO A 581 4.94 9.48 13.55
C PRO A 581 4.80 7.99 13.92
N SER A 582 3.63 7.56 14.41
CA SER A 582 3.32 6.15 14.70
C SER A 582 3.18 5.29 13.44
N ALA A 583 3.01 5.90 12.27
CA ALA A 583 2.92 5.24 10.97
C ALA A 583 4.10 5.66 10.07
N PRO A 584 5.34 5.27 10.36
CA PRO A 584 6.49 5.66 9.54
C PRO A 584 6.48 4.95 8.17
N ILE A 585 7.09 5.59 7.17
CA ILE A 585 7.41 4.92 5.90
C ILE A 585 8.32 3.71 6.18
N VAL A 586 7.99 2.58 5.56
CA VAL A 586 8.80 1.36 5.57
C VAL A 586 9.72 1.38 4.34
N ASN A 587 10.97 1.73 4.55
CA ASN A 587 12.01 1.77 3.52
C ASN A 587 12.81 0.46 3.59
N GLN A 588 12.30 -0.60 2.96
CA GLN A 588 12.86 -1.96 3.02
C GLN A 588 13.76 -2.28 1.83
N SER A 589 14.55 -3.38 1.92
CA SER A 589 15.38 -3.91 0.85
C SER A 589 14.52 -4.59 -0.25
N MET A 590 15.11 -4.83 -1.43
CA MET A 590 14.45 -5.60 -2.50
C MET A 590 14.14 -7.03 -2.07
N LYS A 591 15.03 -7.66 -1.30
CA LYS A 591 14.79 -8.99 -0.70
C LYS A 591 13.57 -8.99 0.21
N ASP A 592 13.45 -8.01 1.11
CA ASP A 592 12.31 -7.92 2.02
C ASP A 592 11.01 -7.69 1.24
N THR A 593 11.06 -6.90 0.16
CA THR A 593 9.96 -6.74 -0.80
C THR A 593 9.60 -8.06 -1.46
N GLY A 594 10.59 -8.79 -1.97
CA GLY A 594 10.37 -10.09 -2.60
C GLY A 594 9.72 -11.10 -1.65
N VAL A 595 10.17 -11.14 -0.39
CA VAL A 595 9.58 -11.98 0.67
C VAL A 595 8.15 -11.54 0.99
N GLU A 596 7.90 -10.23 1.07
CA GLU A 596 6.56 -9.68 1.33
C GLU A 596 5.56 -10.08 0.23
N LEU A 597 5.95 -9.91 -1.04
CA LEU A 597 5.14 -10.32 -2.19
C LEU A 597 4.86 -11.84 -2.20
N GLN A 598 5.87 -12.65 -1.91
CA GLN A 598 5.73 -14.10 -1.82
C GLN A 598 4.74 -14.52 -0.70
N ARG A 599 4.83 -13.88 0.46
CA ARG A 599 3.94 -14.15 1.60
C ARG A 599 2.50 -13.77 1.27
N ARG A 600 2.28 -12.62 0.65
CA ARG A 600 0.95 -12.17 0.20
C ARG A 600 0.34 -13.16 -0.78
N ALA A 601 1.08 -13.54 -1.83
CA ALA A 601 0.59 -14.50 -2.81
C ALA A 601 0.20 -15.85 -2.18
N ALA A 602 1.01 -16.36 -1.24
CA ALA A 602 0.70 -17.61 -0.54
C ALA A 602 -0.52 -17.48 0.39
N TRP A 603 -0.65 -16.35 1.07
CA TRP A 603 -1.78 -16.03 1.93
C TRP A 603 -3.08 -15.90 1.13
N ASP A 604 -3.08 -15.12 0.05
CA ASP A 604 -4.24 -14.91 -0.81
C ASP A 604 -4.75 -16.21 -1.41
N ALA A 605 -3.82 -17.08 -1.85
CA ALA A 605 -4.17 -18.41 -2.34
C ALA A 605 -4.82 -19.27 -1.25
N ALA A 606 -4.31 -19.24 -0.01
CA ALA A 606 -4.88 -19.98 1.11
C ALA A 606 -6.28 -19.47 1.50
N VAL A 607 -6.49 -18.16 1.50
CA VAL A 607 -7.80 -17.53 1.75
C VAL A 607 -8.81 -17.88 0.64
N ALA A 608 -8.41 -17.75 -0.63
CA ALA A 608 -9.25 -18.05 -1.79
C ALA A 608 -9.70 -19.53 -1.81
N ASN A 609 -8.84 -20.44 -1.36
CA ASN A 609 -9.12 -21.88 -1.25
C ASN A 609 -9.84 -22.27 0.05
N ASN A 610 -10.27 -21.31 0.89
CA ASN A 610 -10.91 -21.54 2.18
C ASN A 610 -10.10 -22.42 3.14
N GLN A 611 -8.77 -22.35 3.10
CA GLN A 611 -7.85 -23.13 3.91
C GLN A 611 -7.47 -22.45 5.23
N VAL A 612 -7.97 -21.23 5.44
CA VAL A 612 -7.71 -20.44 6.65
C VAL A 612 -8.89 -20.51 7.59
N THR A 613 -8.61 -20.80 8.87
CA THR A 613 -9.59 -20.70 9.95
C THR A 613 -9.06 -19.75 11.01
N ALA A 614 -9.80 -18.68 11.29
CA ALA A 614 -9.45 -17.74 12.36
C ALA A 614 -10.68 -17.27 13.09
N TYR A 615 -10.59 -17.21 14.41
CA TYR A 615 -11.73 -16.82 15.27
C TYR A 615 -11.26 -16.28 16.62
N ARG A 616 -12.16 -15.55 17.26
CA ARG A 616 -12.02 -15.03 18.62
C ARG A 616 -13.06 -15.70 19.55
N ILE A 617 -12.62 -16.06 20.77
CA ILE A 617 -13.50 -16.43 21.87
C ILE A 617 -13.08 -15.60 23.09
N GLY A 618 -13.89 -14.61 23.45
CA GLY A 618 -13.52 -13.63 24.48
C GLY A 618 -12.25 -12.89 24.09
N LYS A 619 -11.18 -13.04 24.88
CA LYS A 619 -9.87 -12.42 24.64
C LYS A 619 -8.88 -13.32 23.85
N ASP A 620 -9.25 -14.54 23.57
CA ASP A 620 -8.39 -15.49 22.88
C ASP A 620 -8.66 -15.50 21.38
N VAL A 621 -7.63 -15.31 20.57
CA VAL A 621 -7.66 -15.38 19.10
C VAL A 621 -6.90 -16.62 18.66
N THR A 622 -7.52 -17.43 17.82
CA THR A 622 -6.88 -18.61 17.20
C THR A 622 -6.81 -18.42 15.70
N VAL A 623 -5.63 -18.63 15.10
CA VAL A 623 -5.41 -18.59 13.66
C VAL A 623 -4.77 -19.89 13.20
N LYS A 624 -5.37 -20.52 12.18
CA LYS A 624 -4.86 -21.74 11.53
C LYS A 624 -4.74 -21.48 10.02
N ALA A 625 -3.59 -21.77 9.47
CA ALA A 625 -3.29 -21.73 8.04
C ALA A 625 -2.59 -23.01 7.61
N PRO A 626 -2.53 -23.34 6.31
CA PRO A 626 -1.80 -24.48 5.81
C PRO A 626 -0.32 -24.46 6.20
N SER A 627 0.31 -25.63 6.24
CA SER A 627 1.76 -25.74 6.48
C SER A 627 2.54 -24.91 5.45
N GLY A 628 3.51 -24.12 5.91
CA GLY A 628 4.32 -23.23 5.08
C GLY A 628 3.68 -21.87 4.77
N VAL A 629 2.40 -21.66 5.09
CA VAL A 629 1.74 -20.36 4.96
C VAL A 629 1.82 -19.61 6.28
N VAL A 630 2.38 -18.39 6.25
CA VAL A 630 2.36 -17.47 7.39
C VAL A 630 1.11 -16.58 7.30
N ALA A 631 0.50 -16.29 8.43
CA ALA A 631 -0.70 -15.46 8.50
C ALA A 631 -0.36 -14.00 8.85
N PRO A 632 -0.85 -13.01 8.10
CA PRO A 632 -0.78 -11.61 8.53
C PRO A 632 -1.84 -11.38 9.60
N VAL A 633 -1.47 -10.82 10.74
CA VAL A 633 -2.41 -10.54 11.82
C VAL A 633 -2.14 -9.16 12.40
N THR A 634 -3.23 -8.40 12.59
CA THR A 634 -3.25 -7.12 13.31
C THR A 634 -4.05 -7.28 14.59
N ALA A 635 -3.54 -6.73 15.70
CA ALA A 635 -4.16 -6.80 17.00
C ALA A 635 -3.83 -5.56 17.85
N PRO A 636 -4.59 -5.24 18.91
CA PRO A 636 -4.36 -4.12 19.79
C PRO A 636 -3.00 -4.17 20.49
N THR A 637 -2.47 -3.01 20.88
CA THR A 637 -1.30 -2.91 21.76
C THR A 637 -1.55 -3.66 23.06
N GLY A 638 -0.53 -4.40 23.53
CA GLY A 638 -0.66 -5.26 24.74
C GLY A 638 -0.99 -6.71 24.44
N THR A 639 -1.35 -7.06 23.19
CA THR A 639 -1.58 -8.45 22.78
C THR A 639 -0.32 -9.30 22.99
N LYS A 640 -0.49 -10.53 23.50
CA LYS A 640 0.54 -11.54 23.70
C LYS A 640 0.34 -12.72 22.74
N LYS A 641 1.42 -13.28 22.23
CA LYS A 641 1.42 -14.55 21.50
C LYS A 641 1.74 -15.69 22.46
N GLN A 642 0.94 -16.77 22.44
CA GLN A 642 1.22 -17.99 23.16
C GLN A 642 2.41 -18.72 22.52
N LEU A 643 3.40 -19.04 23.32
CA LEU A 643 4.54 -19.87 22.96
C LEU A 643 4.37 -21.26 23.56
N VAL A 644 5.24 -22.21 23.22
CA VAL A 644 5.27 -23.54 23.89
C VAL A 644 5.48 -23.40 25.40
N LEU A 645 6.33 -22.45 25.81
CA LEU A 645 6.56 -22.10 27.21
C LEU A 645 6.29 -20.61 27.42
N GLY A 646 5.15 -20.28 28.03
CA GLY A 646 4.77 -18.90 28.36
C GLY A 646 4.23 -18.08 27.17
N THR A 647 4.37 -16.76 27.26
CA THR A 647 3.89 -15.82 26.24
C THR A 647 4.96 -14.78 25.90
N ALA A 648 4.92 -14.23 24.70
CA ALA A 648 5.73 -13.09 24.26
C ALA A 648 4.85 -11.95 23.73
N ASP A 649 5.42 -10.75 23.62
CA ASP A 649 4.75 -9.64 22.95
C ASP A 649 4.47 -10.01 21.51
N PHE A 650 3.24 -9.75 21.06
CA PHE A 650 2.85 -9.99 19.68
C PHE A 650 3.30 -8.86 18.75
N GLY A 651 3.93 -9.22 17.65
CA GLY A 651 4.18 -8.33 16.50
C GLY A 651 4.98 -7.06 16.78
N THR A 652 5.03 -6.16 15.82
CA THR A 652 5.66 -4.84 15.92
C THR A 652 4.61 -3.73 15.97
N ALA A 653 4.91 -2.65 16.69
CA ALA A 653 4.02 -1.49 16.76
C ALA A 653 4.03 -0.74 15.41
N TYR A 654 2.84 -0.42 14.89
CA TYR A 654 2.66 0.38 13.70
C TYR A 654 1.27 1.00 13.68
N ALA A 655 1.18 2.30 13.44
CA ALA A 655 -0.09 3.03 13.28
C ALA A 655 -1.10 2.83 14.42
N GLY A 656 -0.63 2.69 15.67
CA GLY A 656 -1.48 2.52 16.85
C GLY A 656 -1.83 1.07 17.21
N SER A 657 -1.58 0.13 16.32
CA SER A 657 -1.79 -1.31 16.54
C SER A 657 -0.47 -2.10 16.55
N ARG A 658 -0.55 -3.42 16.70
CA ARG A 658 0.59 -4.33 16.53
C ARG A 658 0.26 -5.32 15.43
N SER A 659 1.21 -5.55 14.52
CA SER A 659 0.99 -6.49 13.41
C SER A 659 2.27 -7.19 12.98
N THR A 660 2.11 -8.39 12.43
CA THR A 660 3.21 -9.19 11.88
C THR A 660 2.68 -10.35 11.05
N TRP A 661 3.53 -10.86 10.17
CA TRP A 661 3.40 -12.20 9.64
C TRP A 661 3.73 -13.23 10.73
N THR A 662 2.84 -14.18 11.01
CA THR A 662 3.01 -15.14 12.10
C THR A 662 2.68 -16.56 11.65
N ALA A 663 3.36 -17.51 12.28
CA ALA A 663 3.13 -18.95 12.10
C ALA A 663 3.03 -19.64 13.47
N PRO A 664 2.45 -20.85 13.53
CA PRO A 664 2.47 -21.65 14.74
C PRO A 664 3.92 -21.94 15.19
N GLU A 665 4.12 -22.03 16.51
CA GLU A 665 5.36 -22.55 17.06
C GLU A 665 5.47 -24.06 16.80
N LEU A 666 6.68 -24.59 16.95
CA LEU A 666 6.92 -26.02 16.83
C LEU A 666 5.97 -26.78 17.78
N LEU A 667 5.31 -27.83 17.28
CA LEU A 667 4.30 -28.62 17.99
C LEU A 667 2.94 -27.94 18.24
N GLN A 668 2.71 -26.72 17.78
CA GLN A 668 1.39 -26.08 17.85
C GLN A 668 0.63 -26.26 16.54
N SER A 669 -0.68 -26.52 16.63
CA SER A 669 -1.56 -26.67 15.45
C SER A 669 -2.10 -25.36 14.90
N GLY A 670 -1.77 -24.22 15.53
CA GLY A 670 -2.21 -22.88 15.17
C GLY A 670 -1.55 -21.81 16.02
N VAL A 671 -1.71 -20.55 15.62
CA VAL A 671 -1.29 -19.38 16.41
C VAL A 671 -2.39 -19.06 17.41
N THR A 672 -2.04 -18.85 18.68
CA THR A 672 -2.95 -18.34 19.70
C THR A 672 -2.44 -17.00 20.22
N LEU A 673 -3.33 -16.01 20.25
CA LEU A 673 -3.06 -14.67 20.79
C LEU A 673 -4.00 -14.40 21.96
N HIS A 674 -3.51 -13.67 22.95
CA HIS A 674 -4.27 -13.19 24.10
C HIS A 674 -4.36 -11.66 24.02
N LEU A 675 -5.57 -11.14 23.83
CA LEU A 675 -5.85 -9.72 23.76
C LEU A 675 -5.74 -9.07 25.16
N PRO A 676 -5.46 -7.77 25.27
CA PRO A 676 -5.33 -7.05 26.52
C PRO A 676 -6.57 -6.99 27.39
#